data_7be84ceff5379fcb9ef4c1cd28787600
#
_entry.id   7be84ceff5379fcb9ef4c1cd28787600
#
_cell.length_a   1.000
_cell.length_b   1.000
_cell.length_c   1.000
_cell.angle_alpha   90.00
_cell.angle_beta   90.00
_cell.angle_gamma   90.00
#
_symmetry.space_group_name_H-M   'P 1'
#
loop_
_entity.id
_entity.type
_entity.pdbx_description
1 polymer ?
#
loop_
_entity_poly.entity_id
_entity_poly.type
_entity_poly.pdbx_seq_one_letter_code
_entity_poly.pdbx_strand_id
1 'polypeptide(L)'
;MEETLLLKDLNCANCAAKIEDRIRKMDGIESANFTVATHQLRLTGAWEDREALKRDIQDICDSIEEGVTVADYERKSKAAMDNHGHDHDHGSDAVTIAVIVAGLLFMAYEGLTTVVPSIGLPESIETPIYYIAYILLAFPVLRIAGRNILKGQVFDENFLMSIATLGAIAIDALPEAVGVILFYRIGEFFEEKATDRSRTEIMNAVDMRPQEVRVVDTCCGGEIVVMAPEKVEVGSTIEVRPGDLIPLDGTVLEGETRVNTAPVTGEPVPVRAVPGTQLMSGCINESGRITMRVDKVLEESMVTKILDAVENAASSKPKIDRFITRFARVYTPIVVALALAVAIIPSLITGEWHKWIYTALTFLVISCPCALVLSVPLAFFSGIGNASKHGILLKGGRVIEALANVKAVALDKTGTITSGEFKVHSVETVGSHVSSSQLLSMAAAIEAVSTHPIATSIVSEAKDQGLTVEPSDFVQELAGEGMVGMADGQQVLIGNRRLMERYNVQGYPTEAAEYGTEVLVAEGNTYLGRIIIADEARPDSAEAIANLNGQDIKTVMLTGDAEASANYIAKETGVSAVRAQLLPQDKLSVVQDIRSEYGPTMFVGDGINDAPVLAGADVGGAMGSGADAAIEAADVVFMRPSLTAIAHILDLSKATLRVAWQNVVFAIAVKILIMALGLMGYASMWWAVFGDTGVSILCILNSVRILRR
;
A
#
# COMPACT_ATOMS: atom_id res chain seq x y z
N MET A 1 -11.70 -20.21 -8.96
CA MET A 1 -12.61 -19.09 -8.67
C MET A 1 -12.02 -18.26 -7.54
N GLU A 2 -12.28 -16.96 -7.53
CA GLU A 2 -11.92 -16.08 -6.42
C GLU A 2 -13.20 -15.48 -5.84
N GLU A 3 -13.31 -15.44 -4.52
CA GLU A 3 -14.47 -14.91 -3.79
C GLU A 3 -14.01 -14.06 -2.61
N THR A 4 -14.67 -12.94 -2.38
CA THR A 4 -14.43 -12.08 -1.22
C THR A 4 -15.70 -12.00 -0.38
N LEU A 5 -15.60 -12.37 0.89
CA LEU A 5 -16.66 -12.30 1.87
C LEU A 5 -16.30 -11.32 2.99
N LEU A 6 -17.28 -10.77 3.66
CA LEU A 6 -17.08 -9.89 4.81
C LEU A 6 -17.39 -10.68 6.10
N LEU A 7 -16.42 -10.78 7.00
CA LEU A 7 -16.63 -11.33 8.35
C LEU A 7 -16.83 -10.16 9.33
N LYS A 8 -18.08 -9.76 9.54
CA LYS A 8 -18.43 -8.66 10.46
C LYS A 8 -18.21 -9.11 11.90
N ASP A 9 -17.81 -8.18 12.74
CA ASP A 9 -17.63 -8.36 14.20
C ASP A 9 -16.52 -9.34 14.61
N LEU A 10 -15.59 -9.65 13.69
CA LEU A 10 -14.38 -10.46 13.97
C LEU A 10 -13.21 -9.53 14.34
N ASN A 11 -13.08 -9.19 15.61
CA ASN A 11 -12.06 -8.26 16.12
C ASN A 11 -10.82 -8.97 16.71
N CYS A 12 -10.92 -10.25 17.02
CA CYS A 12 -9.84 -11.03 17.60
C CYS A 12 -8.88 -11.58 16.53
N ALA A 13 -7.67 -11.05 16.44
CA ALA A 13 -6.64 -11.51 15.48
C ALA A 13 -6.27 -13.00 15.63
N ASN A 14 -6.31 -13.55 16.85
CA ASN A 14 -6.06 -14.95 17.10
C ASN A 14 -7.23 -15.83 16.61
N CYS A 15 -8.47 -15.39 16.81
CA CYS A 15 -9.67 -16.04 16.29
C CYS A 15 -9.68 -16.01 14.76
N ALA A 16 -9.35 -14.89 14.17
CA ALA A 16 -9.20 -14.71 12.73
C ALA A 16 -8.19 -15.70 12.13
N ALA A 17 -7.01 -15.83 12.74
CA ALA A 17 -6.01 -16.79 12.29
C ALA A 17 -6.47 -18.25 12.36
N LYS A 18 -7.30 -18.60 13.36
CA LYS A 18 -7.87 -19.94 13.51
C LYS A 18 -8.99 -20.20 12.49
N ILE A 19 -9.84 -19.21 12.23
CA ILE A 19 -10.87 -19.26 11.20
C ILE A 19 -10.20 -19.48 9.83
N GLU A 20 -9.20 -18.68 9.50
CA GLU A 20 -8.42 -18.79 8.28
C GLU A 20 -7.78 -20.18 8.10
N ASP A 21 -7.15 -20.74 9.15
CA ASP A 21 -6.52 -22.05 9.12
C ASP A 21 -7.54 -23.19 8.92
N ARG A 22 -8.75 -23.06 9.49
CA ARG A 22 -9.82 -24.04 9.28
C ARG A 22 -10.42 -23.97 7.89
N ILE A 23 -10.70 -22.76 7.39
CA ILE A 23 -11.24 -22.56 6.05
C ILE A 23 -10.25 -23.07 5.00
N ARG A 24 -8.94 -22.84 5.19
CA ARG A 24 -7.90 -23.35 4.28
C ARG A 24 -7.83 -24.88 4.22
N LYS A 25 -8.37 -25.58 5.21
CA LYS A 25 -8.44 -27.07 5.26
C LYS A 25 -9.74 -27.63 4.70
N MET A 26 -10.65 -26.77 4.23
CA MET A 26 -11.87 -27.24 3.57
C MET A 26 -11.56 -27.79 2.18
N ASP A 27 -12.29 -28.80 1.78
CA ASP A 27 -12.18 -29.35 0.44
C ASP A 27 -12.55 -28.29 -0.62
N GLY A 28 -11.72 -28.16 -1.65
CA GLY A 28 -11.92 -27.21 -2.74
C GLY A 28 -11.34 -25.80 -2.48
N ILE A 29 -10.81 -25.49 -1.30
CA ILE A 29 -10.15 -24.22 -1.01
C ILE A 29 -8.62 -24.35 -1.20
N GLU A 30 -8.06 -23.55 -2.10
CA GLU A 30 -6.61 -23.46 -2.34
C GLU A 30 -5.95 -22.44 -1.42
N SER A 31 -6.60 -21.29 -1.23
CA SER A 31 -6.15 -20.29 -0.27
C SER A 31 -7.32 -19.61 0.45
N ALA A 32 -7.07 -19.22 1.69
CA ALA A 32 -7.95 -18.37 2.47
C ALA A 32 -7.09 -17.33 3.18
N ASN A 33 -7.40 -16.04 3.02
CA ASN A 33 -6.69 -14.94 3.64
C ASN A 33 -7.71 -13.98 4.26
N PHE A 34 -7.63 -13.81 5.57
CA PHE A 34 -8.47 -12.84 6.29
C PHE A 34 -7.66 -11.60 6.67
N THR A 35 -8.23 -10.45 6.39
CA THR A 35 -7.66 -9.14 6.74
C THR A 35 -8.42 -8.54 7.91
N VAL A 36 -7.79 -8.49 9.08
CA VAL A 36 -8.38 -7.90 10.29
C VAL A 36 -8.71 -6.42 10.07
N ALA A 37 -7.93 -5.72 9.27
CA ALA A 37 -8.13 -4.29 8.99
C ALA A 37 -9.39 -3.98 8.17
N THR A 38 -9.81 -4.84 7.27
CA THR A 38 -10.96 -4.62 6.37
C THR A 38 -12.11 -5.59 6.62
N HIS A 39 -11.95 -6.56 7.55
CA HIS A 39 -12.85 -7.68 7.80
C HIS A 39 -13.15 -8.53 6.55
N GLN A 40 -12.30 -8.46 5.54
CA GLN A 40 -12.45 -9.23 4.31
C GLN A 40 -11.78 -10.58 4.43
N LEU A 41 -12.51 -11.62 4.02
CA LEU A 41 -12.01 -12.97 3.81
C LEU A 41 -11.94 -13.22 2.30
N ARG A 42 -10.74 -13.38 1.75
CA ARG A 42 -10.53 -13.78 0.36
C ARG A 42 -10.26 -15.25 0.27
N LEU A 43 -10.93 -15.86 -0.68
CA LEU A 43 -10.89 -17.28 -0.95
C LEU A 43 -10.48 -17.51 -2.40
N THR A 44 -9.57 -18.45 -2.65
CA THR A 44 -9.31 -18.98 -3.98
C THR A 44 -9.49 -20.49 -3.94
N GLY A 45 -10.06 -21.05 -4.99
CA GLY A 45 -10.30 -22.47 -5.07
C GLY A 45 -11.38 -22.88 -6.08
N ALA A 46 -11.92 -24.06 -5.93
CA ALA A 46 -13.00 -24.59 -6.75
C ALA A 46 -14.16 -25.06 -5.87
N TRP A 47 -15.31 -24.39 -5.97
CA TRP A 47 -16.56 -24.74 -5.28
C TRP A 47 -17.72 -24.69 -6.26
N GLU A 48 -18.72 -25.58 -6.07
CA GLU A 48 -19.90 -25.69 -6.94
C GLU A 48 -21.06 -24.81 -6.46
N ASP A 49 -21.22 -24.63 -5.14
CA ASP A 49 -22.32 -23.87 -4.53
C ASP A 49 -21.77 -22.80 -3.57
N ARG A 50 -21.98 -21.53 -3.96
CA ARG A 50 -21.57 -20.36 -3.20
C ARG A 50 -22.30 -20.22 -1.85
N GLU A 51 -23.61 -20.53 -1.84
CA GLU A 51 -24.41 -20.41 -0.62
C GLU A 51 -24.10 -21.54 0.38
N ALA A 52 -23.70 -22.73 -0.10
CA ALA A 52 -23.18 -23.78 0.74
C ALA A 52 -21.84 -23.36 1.36
N LEU A 53 -20.92 -22.84 0.57
CA LEU A 53 -19.63 -22.33 1.05
C LEU A 53 -19.81 -21.26 2.14
N LYS A 54 -20.74 -20.31 1.96
CA LYS A 54 -21.03 -19.29 2.98
C LYS A 54 -21.55 -19.87 4.28
N ARG A 55 -22.43 -20.87 4.21
CA ARG A 55 -22.96 -21.58 5.39
C ARG A 55 -21.86 -22.32 6.13
N ASP A 56 -21.00 -23.03 5.41
CA ASP A 56 -19.88 -23.78 6.00
C ASP A 56 -18.87 -22.82 6.68
N ILE A 57 -18.62 -21.65 6.05
CA ILE A 57 -17.78 -20.60 6.64
C ILE A 57 -18.46 -20.00 7.87
N GLN A 58 -19.78 -19.74 7.84
CA GLN A 58 -20.53 -19.28 9.00
C GLN A 58 -20.45 -20.28 10.17
N ASP A 59 -20.61 -21.57 9.90
CA ASP A 59 -20.48 -22.63 10.90
C ASP A 59 -19.04 -22.66 11.50
N ILE A 60 -18.02 -22.42 10.68
CA ILE A 60 -16.64 -22.30 11.16
C ILE A 60 -16.50 -21.05 12.04
N CYS A 61 -17.02 -19.89 11.61
CA CYS A 61 -17.00 -18.66 12.41
C CYS A 61 -17.71 -18.87 13.74
N ASP A 62 -18.93 -19.37 13.74
CA ASP A 62 -19.73 -19.64 14.94
C ASP A 62 -19.05 -20.67 15.86
N SER A 63 -18.26 -21.57 15.26
CA SER A 63 -17.48 -22.54 16.03
C SER A 63 -16.30 -21.90 16.77
N ILE A 64 -15.80 -20.75 16.34
CA ILE A 64 -14.61 -20.09 16.89
C ILE A 64 -14.99 -18.83 17.65
N GLU A 65 -15.80 -17.95 17.05
CA GLU A 65 -16.25 -16.70 17.66
C GLU A 65 -17.73 -16.46 17.30
N GLU A 66 -18.62 -16.38 18.29
CA GLU A 66 -20.04 -16.08 18.09
C GLU A 66 -20.27 -14.59 17.86
N GLY A 67 -21.24 -14.29 17.01
CA GLY A 67 -21.54 -12.92 16.63
C GLY A 67 -20.87 -12.51 15.32
N VAL A 68 -19.87 -13.26 14.86
CA VAL A 68 -19.29 -13.04 13.54
C VAL A 68 -20.31 -13.42 12.48
N THR A 69 -20.67 -12.47 11.63
CA THR A 69 -21.59 -12.70 10.52
C THR A 69 -20.87 -12.70 9.19
N VAL A 70 -21.10 -13.75 8.41
CA VAL A 70 -20.57 -13.87 7.04
C VAL A 70 -21.54 -13.16 6.08
N ALA A 71 -21.10 -12.08 5.50
CA ALA A 71 -21.88 -11.28 4.56
C ALA A 71 -21.19 -11.24 3.19
N ASP A 72 -21.96 -10.95 2.15
CA ASP A 72 -21.39 -10.65 0.85
C ASP A 72 -20.60 -9.35 0.91
N TYR A 73 -19.45 -9.35 0.27
CA TYR A 73 -18.72 -8.12 0.04
C TYR A 73 -19.37 -7.38 -1.13
N GLU A 74 -20.23 -6.41 -0.81
CA GLU A 74 -20.79 -5.48 -1.80
C GLU A 74 -19.93 -4.23 -1.81
N ARG A 75 -19.38 -3.89 -2.97
CA ARG A 75 -18.71 -2.60 -3.17
C ARG A 75 -19.76 -1.50 -3.19
N LYS A 76 -19.90 -0.79 -2.09
CA LYS A 76 -20.84 0.34 -1.96
C LYS A 76 -20.07 1.66 -2.07
N SER A 77 -20.74 2.70 -2.61
CA SER A 77 -20.24 4.06 -2.56
C SER A 77 -20.06 4.55 -1.12
N LYS A 78 -19.22 5.57 -0.92
CA LYS A 78 -18.94 6.14 0.40
C LYS A 78 -20.23 6.57 1.15
N ALA A 79 -21.22 7.11 0.42
CA ALA A 79 -22.52 7.49 0.99
C ALA A 79 -23.33 6.30 1.50
N ALA A 80 -23.20 5.12 0.88
CA ALA A 80 -23.86 3.90 1.36
C ALA A 80 -23.12 3.26 2.55
N MET A 81 -21.82 3.50 2.69
CA MET A 81 -21.03 3.07 3.85
C MET A 81 -21.28 3.98 5.07
N ASP A 82 -21.34 5.30 4.88
CA ASP A 82 -21.63 6.24 5.97
C ASP A 82 -23.02 6.00 6.61
N ASN A 83 -24.01 5.53 5.82
CA ASN A 83 -25.33 5.14 6.34
C ASN A 83 -25.32 3.80 7.10
N HIS A 84 -24.31 2.93 6.92
CA HIS A 84 -24.17 1.67 7.66
C HIS A 84 -23.04 1.69 8.68
N GLY A 85 -22.12 2.67 8.60
CA GLY A 85 -21.01 2.85 9.54
C GLY A 85 -21.44 3.43 10.90
N HIS A 86 -22.71 3.83 11.06
CA HIS A 86 -23.27 4.31 12.32
C HIS A 86 -24.18 3.31 13.03
N ASP A 87 -24.36 2.11 12.50
CA ASP A 87 -24.98 0.98 13.21
C ASP A 87 -23.95 0.17 14.04
N HIS A 88 -22.90 0.82 14.54
CA HIS A 88 -22.30 0.33 15.77
C HIS A 88 -23.38 0.44 16.84
N ASP A 89 -23.70 -0.67 17.43
CA ASP A 89 -24.68 -0.80 18.50
C ASP A 89 -24.36 0.19 19.64
N HIS A 90 -24.80 1.44 19.49
CA HIS A 90 -24.66 2.49 20.51
C HIS A 90 -25.23 2.03 21.86
N GLY A 91 -26.07 0.99 21.86
CA GLY A 91 -26.56 0.32 23.05
C GLY A 91 -25.46 -0.48 23.75
N SER A 92 -24.57 -1.18 22.99
CA SER A 92 -23.49 -1.99 23.55
C SER A 92 -22.37 -1.09 24.13
N ASP A 93 -21.96 -0.04 23.43
CA ASP A 93 -20.96 0.93 23.91
C ASP A 93 -21.45 1.66 25.16
N ALA A 94 -22.72 2.11 25.17
CA ALA A 94 -23.30 2.80 26.30
C ALA A 94 -23.40 1.91 27.54
N VAL A 95 -23.75 0.63 27.37
CA VAL A 95 -23.78 -0.35 28.47
C VAL A 95 -22.37 -0.63 28.97
N THR A 96 -21.41 -0.83 28.10
CA THR A 96 -20.01 -1.05 28.46
C THR A 96 -19.44 0.13 29.22
N ILE A 97 -19.67 1.37 28.74
CA ILE A 97 -19.25 2.60 29.42
C ILE A 97 -19.92 2.72 30.79
N ALA A 98 -21.24 2.44 30.89
CA ALA A 98 -21.94 2.50 32.15
C ALA A 98 -21.39 1.50 33.18
N VAL A 99 -21.08 0.27 32.76
CA VAL A 99 -20.48 -0.76 33.63
C VAL A 99 -19.06 -0.37 34.06
N ILE A 100 -18.26 0.20 33.16
CA ILE A 100 -16.91 0.70 33.47
C ILE A 100 -17.00 1.87 34.46
N VAL A 101 -17.90 2.84 34.24
CA VAL A 101 -18.10 3.99 35.15
C VAL A 101 -18.55 3.53 36.53
N ALA A 102 -19.49 2.58 36.59
CA ALA A 102 -19.94 2.00 37.85
C ALA A 102 -18.78 1.29 38.59
N GLY A 103 -17.94 0.55 37.87
CA GLY A 103 -16.76 -0.08 38.41
C GLY A 103 -15.73 0.94 38.92
N LEU A 104 -15.47 2.02 38.20
CA LEU A 104 -14.58 3.10 38.62
C LEU A 104 -15.10 3.82 39.88
N LEU A 105 -16.40 4.10 39.96
CA LEU A 105 -17.01 4.69 41.13
C LEU A 105 -16.88 3.77 42.36
N PHE A 106 -17.04 2.47 42.13
CA PHE A 106 -16.86 1.47 43.18
C PHE A 106 -15.39 1.42 43.66
N MET A 107 -14.44 1.45 42.76
CA MET A 107 -13.00 1.51 43.10
C MET A 107 -12.61 2.81 43.81
N ALA A 108 -13.20 3.94 43.41
CA ALA A 108 -13.01 5.22 44.10
C ALA A 108 -13.56 5.18 45.54
N TYR A 109 -14.70 4.51 45.73
CA TYR A 109 -15.27 4.24 47.06
C TYR A 109 -14.29 3.42 47.91
N GLU A 110 -13.74 2.34 47.37
CA GLU A 110 -12.76 1.46 48.04
C GLU A 110 -11.47 2.22 48.46
N GLY A 111 -10.95 3.03 47.54
CA GLY A 111 -9.79 3.90 47.84
C GLY A 111 -10.12 4.92 48.94
N LEU A 112 -11.34 5.42 49.01
CA LEU A 112 -11.81 6.34 50.06
C LEU A 112 -11.98 5.65 51.41
N THR A 113 -12.50 4.43 51.46
CA THR A 113 -12.64 3.64 52.67
C THR A 113 -11.31 3.22 53.27
N THR A 114 -10.30 2.99 52.42
CA THR A 114 -8.95 2.70 52.87
C THR A 114 -8.32 3.92 53.58
N VAL A 115 -8.63 5.15 53.11
CA VAL A 115 -8.13 6.40 53.71
C VAL A 115 -8.97 6.86 54.92
N VAL A 116 -10.32 6.65 54.85
CA VAL A 116 -11.27 7.05 55.88
C VAL A 116 -12.13 5.85 56.28
N PRO A 117 -11.68 4.98 57.18
CA PRO A 117 -12.37 3.72 57.54
C PRO A 117 -13.78 3.91 58.10
N SER A 118 -14.10 5.11 58.58
CA SER A 118 -15.42 5.43 59.17
C SER A 118 -16.57 5.50 58.15
N ILE A 119 -16.27 5.48 56.84
CA ILE A 119 -17.28 5.55 55.75
C ILE A 119 -17.56 4.15 55.18
N GLY A 120 -16.82 3.12 55.57
CA GLY A 120 -16.95 1.75 55.08
C GLY A 120 -18.32 1.14 55.41
N LEU A 121 -18.88 0.43 54.43
CA LEU A 121 -20.08 -0.37 54.61
C LEU A 121 -19.77 -1.59 55.50
N PRO A 122 -20.77 -2.11 56.22
CA PRO A 122 -20.59 -3.41 56.91
C PRO A 122 -20.18 -4.49 55.95
N GLU A 123 -19.23 -5.36 56.36
CA GLU A 123 -18.72 -6.48 55.53
C GLU A 123 -19.82 -7.36 54.94
N SER A 124 -20.94 -7.52 55.66
CA SER A 124 -22.15 -8.25 55.20
C SER A 124 -22.85 -7.61 53.97
N ILE A 125 -22.61 -6.32 53.69
CA ILE A 125 -23.14 -5.62 52.52
C ILE A 125 -22.09 -5.46 51.45
N GLU A 126 -20.85 -5.23 51.85
CA GLU A 126 -19.72 -4.98 50.98
C GLU A 126 -19.35 -6.21 50.12
N THR A 127 -19.23 -7.37 50.74
CA THR A 127 -18.90 -8.64 50.04
C THR A 127 -19.89 -8.98 48.90
N PRO A 128 -21.23 -8.95 49.08
CA PRO A 128 -22.15 -9.14 47.97
C PRO A 128 -22.01 -8.12 46.85
N ILE A 129 -21.67 -6.87 47.12
CA ILE A 129 -21.48 -5.83 46.12
C ILE A 129 -20.24 -6.17 45.23
N TYR A 130 -19.17 -6.63 45.83
CA TYR A 130 -17.99 -7.13 45.06
C TYR A 130 -18.32 -8.28 44.14
N TYR A 131 -19.09 -9.28 44.60
CA TYR A 131 -19.51 -10.38 43.75
C TYR A 131 -20.41 -9.93 42.60
N ILE A 132 -21.33 -9.01 42.83
CA ILE A 132 -22.19 -8.45 41.80
C ILE A 132 -21.34 -7.66 40.79
N ALA A 133 -20.43 -6.78 41.24
CA ALA A 133 -19.55 -6.03 40.39
C ALA A 133 -18.64 -6.98 39.56
N TYR A 134 -18.06 -8.01 40.17
CA TYR A 134 -17.25 -9.02 39.48
C TYR A 134 -18.05 -9.72 38.39
N ILE A 135 -19.25 -10.22 38.71
CA ILE A 135 -20.11 -10.94 37.75
C ILE A 135 -20.45 -10.04 36.56
N LEU A 136 -20.82 -8.78 36.78
CA LEU A 136 -21.17 -7.84 35.72
C LEU A 136 -19.97 -7.54 34.80
N LEU A 137 -18.80 -7.32 35.38
CA LEU A 137 -17.58 -7.02 34.63
C LEU A 137 -17.00 -8.26 33.94
N ALA A 138 -16.95 -9.41 34.65
CA ALA A 138 -16.29 -10.63 34.19
C ALA A 138 -17.16 -11.50 33.27
N PHE A 139 -18.50 -11.32 33.28
CA PHE A 139 -19.41 -12.20 32.53
C PHE A 139 -19.05 -12.37 31.06
N PRO A 140 -18.75 -11.32 30.27
CA PRO A 140 -18.34 -11.48 28.87
C PRO A 140 -17.04 -12.30 28.74
N VAL A 141 -16.04 -12.03 29.56
CA VAL A 141 -14.72 -12.69 29.53
C VAL A 141 -14.85 -14.16 29.93
N LEU A 142 -15.58 -14.45 31.02
CA LEU A 142 -15.83 -15.82 31.49
C LEU A 142 -16.64 -16.63 30.48
N ARG A 143 -17.64 -16.04 29.84
CA ARG A 143 -18.44 -16.67 28.78
C ARG A 143 -17.59 -17.06 27.60
N ILE A 144 -16.73 -16.16 27.11
CA ILE A 144 -15.80 -16.43 25.99
C ILE A 144 -14.79 -17.50 26.39
N ALA A 145 -14.15 -17.38 27.56
CA ALA A 145 -13.19 -18.36 28.05
C ALA A 145 -13.82 -19.75 28.20
N GLY A 146 -15.01 -19.85 28.82
CA GLY A 146 -15.72 -21.13 29.00
C GLY A 146 -16.03 -21.82 27.67
N ARG A 147 -16.48 -21.04 26.68
CA ARG A 147 -16.76 -21.54 25.35
C ARG A 147 -15.49 -22.01 24.64
N ASN A 148 -14.41 -21.23 24.72
CA ASN A 148 -13.13 -21.57 24.08
C ASN A 148 -12.54 -22.84 24.68
N ILE A 149 -12.68 -23.08 25.97
CA ILE A 149 -12.31 -24.33 26.63
C ILE A 149 -13.12 -25.51 26.07
N LEU A 150 -14.45 -25.38 25.98
CA LEU A 150 -15.31 -26.44 25.44
C LEU A 150 -14.98 -26.78 23.98
N LYS A 151 -14.48 -25.83 23.21
CA LYS A 151 -14.01 -26.00 21.83
C LYS A 151 -12.55 -26.50 21.72
N GLY A 152 -11.88 -26.82 22.84
CA GLY A 152 -10.48 -27.25 22.89
C GLY A 152 -9.47 -26.12 22.61
N GLN A 153 -9.93 -24.88 22.65
CA GLN A 153 -9.08 -23.70 22.52
C GLN A 153 -8.72 -23.17 23.91
N VAL A 154 -7.72 -23.80 24.49
CA VAL A 154 -7.17 -23.42 25.79
C VAL A 154 -5.98 -22.49 25.54
N PHE A 155 -5.69 -21.56 26.46
CA PHE A 155 -4.55 -20.64 26.42
C PHE A 155 -4.72 -19.37 25.58
N ASP A 156 -5.93 -18.81 25.53
CA ASP A 156 -6.16 -17.44 25.08
C ASP A 156 -6.11 -16.43 26.24
N GLU A 157 -6.19 -15.14 25.91
CA GLU A 157 -6.16 -14.06 26.90
C GLU A 157 -7.36 -14.12 27.86
N ASN A 158 -8.56 -14.42 27.37
CA ASN A 158 -9.76 -14.53 28.19
C ASN A 158 -9.66 -15.70 29.19
N PHE A 159 -9.02 -16.80 28.78
CA PHE A 159 -8.71 -17.94 29.67
C PHE A 159 -7.75 -17.53 30.77
N LEU A 160 -6.64 -16.85 30.44
CA LEU A 160 -5.65 -16.40 31.42
C LEU A 160 -6.25 -15.43 32.43
N MET A 161 -7.08 -14.45 31.95
CA MET A 161 -7.78 -13.49 32.81
C MET A 161 -8.82 -14.17 33.70
N SER A 162 -9.55 -15.17 33.14
CA SER A 162 -10.52 -15.94 33.91
C SER A 162 -9.86 -16.74 35.03
N ILE A 163 -8.76 -17.43 34.76
CA ILE A 163 -8.03 -18.20 35.79
C ILE A 163 -7.44 -17.24 36.85
N ALA A 164 -6.88 -16.11 36.42
CA ALA A 164 -6.27 -15.15 37.34
C ALA A 164 -7.32 -14.56 38.29
N THR A 165 -8.49 -14.13 37.78
CA THR A 165 -9.51 -13.50 38.60
C THR A 165 -10.29 -14.50 39.46
N LEU A 166 -10.62 -15.70 38.94
CA LEU A 166 -11.22 -16.77 39.73
C LEU A 166 -10.24 -17.29 40.80
N GLY A 167 -8.96 -17.39 40.45
CA GLY A 167 -7.92 -17.74 41.40
C GLY A 167 -7.75 -16.69 42.51
N ALA A 168 -7.84 -15.40 42.20
CA ALA A 168 -7.84 -14.33 43.19
C ALA A 168 -9.03 -14.44 44.16
N ILE A 169 -10.23 -14.76 43.65
CA ILE A 169 -11.40 -15.03 44.50
C ILE A 169 -11.15 -16.24 45.42
N ALA A 170 -10.56 -17.30 44.88
CA ALA A 170 -10.30 -18.54 45.65
C ALA A 170 -9.27 -18.35 46.80
N ILE A 171 -8.42 -17.32 46.74
CA ILE A 171 -7.48 -16.93 47.80
C ILE A 171 -7.98 -15.74 48.62
N ASP A 172 -9.28 -15.42 48.56
CA ASP A 172 -9.94 -14.34 49.31
C ASP A 172 -9.44 -12.92 48.96
N ALA A 173 -8.90 -12.74 47.72
CA ALA A 173 -8.46 -11.47 47.16
C ALA A 173 -9.53 -10.89 46.21
N LEU A 174 -10.75 -10.69 46.72
CA LEU A 174 -11.92 -10.28 45.91
C LEU A 174 -11.80 -8.87 45.36
N PRO A 175 -11.30 -7.84 46.08
CA PRO A 175 -11.05 -6.51 45.53
C PRO A 175 -10.08 -6.52 44.34
N GLU A 176 -9.03 -7.33 44.42
CA GLU A 176 -8.08 -7.50 43.34
C GLU A 176 -8.71 -8.11 42.10
N ALA A 177 -9.57 -9.12 42.27
CA ALA A 177 -10.28 -9.75 41.16
C ALA A 177 -11.16 -8.73 40.42
N VAL A 178 -11.90 -7.89 41.12
CA VAL A 178 -12.73 -6.82 40.54
C VAL A 178 -11.87 -5.77 39.86
N GLY A 179 -10.79 -5.33 40.52
CA GLY A 179 -9.88 -4.33 39.97
C GLY A 179 -9.20 -4.80 38.67
N VAL A 180 -8.70 -6.03 38.65
CA VAL A 180 -8.07 -6.63 37.45
C VAL A 180 -9.02 -6.68 36.28
N ILE A 181 -10.23 -7.20 36.48
CA ILE A 181 -11.19 -7.30 35.40
C ILE A 181 -11.72 -5.93 34.93
N LEU A 182 -11.84 -4.96 35.83
CA LEU A 182 -12.20 -3.59 35.50
C LEU A 182 -11.13 -2.92 34.62
N PHE A 183 -9.87 -2.97 35.03
CA PHE A 183 -8.79 -2.40 34.24
C PHE A 183 -8.60 -3.13 32.92
N TYR A 184 -8.80 -4.44 32.87
CA TYR A 184 -8.81 -5.20 31.63
C TYR A 184 -9.90 -4.70 30.67
N ARG A 185 -11.14 -4.53 31.16
CA ARG A 185 -12.28 -4.01 30.34
C ARG A 185 -12.05 -2.57 29.89
N ILE A 186 -11.47 -1.74 30.73
CA ILE A 186 -11.06 -0.37 30.36
C ILE A 186 -10.00 -0.44 29.24
N GLY A 187 -9.01 -1.31 29.43
CA GLY A 187 -7.96 -1.51 28.46
C GLY A 187 -8.47 -1.96 27.10
N GLU A 188 -9.27 -3.00 27.09
CA GLU A 188 -9.93 -3.54 25.89
C GLU A 188 -10.74 -2.45 25.16
N PHE A 189 -11.54 -1.67 25.88
CA PHE A 189 -12.32 -0.57 25.31
C PHE A 189 -11.44 0.51 24.64
N PHE A 190 -10.39 0.98 25.32
CA PHE A 190 -9.49 1.99 24.75
C PHE A 190 -8.67 1.45 23.60
N GLU A 191 -8.23 0.19 23.64
CA GLU A 191 -7.49 -0.48 22.61
C GLU A 191 -8.33 -0.66 21.34
N GLU A 192 -9.57 -1.12 21.46
CA GLU A 192 -10.55 -1.20 20.38
C GLU A 192 -10.78 0.17 19.74
N LYS A 193 -11.10 1.19 20.57
CA LYS A 193 -11.34 2.56 20.10
C LYS A 193 -10.13 3.18 19.40
N ALA A 194 -8.91 2.94 19.91
CA ALA A 194 -7.67 3.44 19.32
C ALA A 194 -7.38 2.74 17.97
N THR A 195 -7.65 1.44 17.90
CA THR A 195 -7.47 0.66 16.67
C THR A 195 -8.47 1.09 15.59
N ASP A 196 -9.75 1.22 15.94
CA ASP A 196 -10.81 1.65 15.03
C ASP A 196 -10.57 3.08 14.52
N ARG A 197 -10.19 3.99 15.40
CA ARG A 197 -9.87 5.36 14.99
C ARG A 197 -8.66 5.39 14.05
N SER A 198 -7.61 4.65 14.37
CA SER A 198 -6.42 4.57 13.54
C SER A 198 -6.72 3.99 12.17
N ARG A 199 -7.55 2.95 12.14
CA ARG A 199 -8.04 2.31 10.92
C ARG A 199 -8.86 3.28 10.07
N THR A 200 -9.82 3.97 10.69
CA THR A 200 -10.66 4.96 10.02
C THR A 200 -9.83 6.11 9.44
N GLU A 201 -8.84 6.62 10.18
CA GLU A 201 -7.91 7.65 9.67
C GLU A 201 -7.11 7.15 8.46
N ILE A 202 -6.66 5.91 8.45
CA ILE A 202 -5.91 5.31 7.34
C ILE A 202 -6.84 5.12 6.12
N MET A 203 -8.02 4.54 6.32
CA MET A 203 -8.99 4.31 5.24
C MET A 203 -9.49 5.63 4.64
N ASN A 204 -9.84 6.63 5.47
CA ASN A 204 -10.24 7.96 4.99
C ASN A 204 -9.14 8.68 4.20
N ALA A 205 -7.88 8.38 4.49
CA ALA A 205 -6.75 8.95 3.78
C ALA A 205 -6.56 8.37 2.36
N VAL A 206 -7.12 7.20 2.10
CA VAL A 206 -6.98 6.44 0.84
C VAL A 206 -8.30 6.40 0.07
N ASP A 207 -9.45 6.41 0.75
CA ASP A 207 -10.76 6.32 0.12
C ASP A 207 -11.17 7.65 -0.53
N MET A 208 -10.94 7.75 -1.81
CA MET A 208 -11.31 8.88 -2.69
C MET A 208 -12.50 8.55 -3.59
N ARG A 209 -13.33 7.55 -3.23
CA ARG A 209 -14.49 7.18 -4.04
C ARG A 209 -15.50 8.31 -4.13
N PRO A 210 -16.06 8.57 -5.33
CA PRO A 210 -17.09 9.56 -5.51
C PRO A 210 -18.40 9.13 -4.82
N GLN A 211 -19.16 10.10 -4.32
CA GLN A 211 -20.48 9.83 -3.74
C GLN A 211 -21.58 9.87 -4.79
N GLU A 212 -21.44 10.77 -5.77
CA GLU A 212 -22.44 11.05 -6.81
C GLU A 212 -21.75 11.39 -8.12
N VAL A 213 -22.41 11.09 -9.23
CA VAL A 213 -21.98 11.45 -10.59
C VAL A 213 -23.08 12.22 -11.28
N ARG A 214 -22.74 13.34 -11.91
CA ARG A 214 -23.67 14.13 -12.73
C ARG A 214 -23.58 13.67 -14.17
N VAL A 215 -24.53 12.86 -14.59
CA VAL A 215 -24.63 12.37 -15.97
C VAL A 215 -25.46 13.34 -16.81
N VAL A 216 -24.96 13.70 -17.98
CA VAL A 216 -25.66 14.54 -18.96
C VAL A 216 -26.49 13.64 -19.87
N ASP A 217 -27.80 13.69 -19.73
CA ASP A 217 -28.70 12.94 -20.60
C ASP A 217 -28.77 13.57 -22.00
N THR A 218 -28.05 12.98 -22.93
CA THR A 218 -28.03 13.43 -24.32
C THR A 218 -29.35 13.14 -25.09
N CYS A 219 -30.18 12.23 -24.56
CA CYS A 219 -31.47 11.87 -25.20
C CYS A 219 -32.58 12.89 -24.89
N CYS A 220 -32.54 13.58 -23.73
CA CYS A 220 -33.61 14.49 -23.28
C CYS A 220 -33.20 15.96 -23.23
N GLY A 221 -32.30 16.40 -24.12
CA GLY A 221 -31.95 17.83 -24.26
C GLY A 221 -30.87 18.34 -23.30
N GLY A 222 -30.05 17.47 -22.76
CA GLY A 222 -28.90 17.84 -21.91
C GLY A 222 -29.26 18.05 -20.43
N GLU A 223 -30.31 17.46 -19.96
CA GLU A 223 -30.69 17.46 -18.54
C GLU A 223 -29.66 16.70 -17.71
N ILE A 224 -29.31 17.25 -16.55
CA ILE A 224 -28.31 16.64 -15.64
C ILE A 224 -29.05 15.74 -14.67
N VAL A 225 -28.73 14.45 -14.70
CA VAL A 225 -29.23 13.45 -13.75
C VAL A 225 -28.11 13.08 -12.78
N VAL A 226 -28.38 13.21 -11.50
CA VAL A 226 -27.45 12.79 -10.43
C VAL A 226 -27.73 11.33 -10.11
N MET A 227 -26.70 10.49 -10.18
CA MET A 227 -26.84 9.06 -9.88
C MET A 227 -25.61 8.52 -9.15
N ALA A 228 -25.75 7.33 -8.58
CA ALA A 228 -24.65 6.63 -7.94
C ALA A 228 -23.61 6.18 -8.98
N PRO A 229 -22.30 6.25 -8.67
CA PRO A 229 -21.23 5.91 -9.62
C PRO A 229 -21.33 4.50 -10.21
N GLU A 230 -21.85 3.55 -9.44
CA GLU A 230 -22.02 2.14 -9.84
C GLU A 230 -23.03 1.94 -10.97
N LYS A 231 -23.85 2.95 -11.23
CA LYS A 231 -24.87 2.90 -12.30
C LYS A 231 -24.47 3.58 -13.59
N VAL A 232 -23.26 4.15 -13.62
CA VAL A 232 -22.76 4.89 -14.79
C VAL A 232 -22.07 3.91 -15.73
N GLU A 233 -22.51 3.88 -16.98
CA GLU A 233 -21.98 2.99 -18.02
C GLU A 233 -20.84 3.65 -18.80
N VAL A 234 -19.95 2.84 -19.38
CA VAL A 234 -18.92 3.31 -20.32
C VAL A 234 -19.57 4.01 -21.52
N GLY A 235 -19.02 5.15 -21.92
CA GLY A 235 -19.55 6.00 -22.97
C GLY A 235 -20.52 7.07 -22.49
N SER A 236 -20.99 7.03 -21.25
CA SER A 236 -21.79 8.10 -20.65
C SER A 236 -21.03 9.43 -20.63
N THR A 237 -21.74 10.54 -20.82
CA THR A 237 -21.18 11.88 -20.68
C THR A 237 -21.46 12.39 -19.28
N ILE A 238 -20.44 12.84 -18.57
CA ILE A 238 -20.55 13.38 -17.21
C ILE A 238 -20.08 14.82 -17.15
N GLU A 239 -20.68 15.61 -16.25
CA GLU A 239 -20.27 16.98 -15.92
C GLU A 239 -19.44 16.99 -14.63
N VAL A 240 -18.28 17.66 -14.67
CA VAL A 240 -17.43 17.86 -13.49
C VAL A 240 -17.23 19.36 -13.30
N ARG A 241 -17.60 19.87 -12.14
CA ARG A 241 -17.53 21.30 -11.77
C ARG A 241 -16.25 21.63 -11.02
N PRO A 242 -15.87 22.92 -10.96
CA PRO A 242 -14.78 23.35 -10.11
C PRO A 242 -14.99 22.92 -8.64
N GLY A 243 -13.97 22.34 -8.04
CA GLY A 243 -14.00 21.77 -6.69
C GLY A 243 -14.49 20.32 -6.60
N ASP A 244 -15.07 19.76 -7.66
CA ASP A 244 -15.48 18.37 -7.67
C ASP A 244 -14.30 17.40 -7.84
N LEU A 245 -14.39 16.24 -7.22
CA LEU A 245 -13.56 15.09 -7.57
C LEU A 245 -14.02 14.55 -8.93
N ILE A 246 -13.06 14.18 -9.78
CA ILE A 246 -13.34 13.45 -11.02
C ILE A 246 -13.84 12.05 -10.62
N PRO A 247 -15.09 11.71 -10.97
CA PRO A 247 -15.71 10.53 -10.38
C PRO A 247 -15.28 9.21 -11.03
N LEU A 248 -15.00 9.22 -12.32
CA LEU A 248 -14.65 8.03 -13.12
C LEU A 248 -13.54 8.38 -14.11
N ASP A 249 -12.76 7.40 -14.51
CA ASP A 249 -11.74 7.58 -15.54
C ASP A 249 -12.40 7.89 -16.88
N GLY A 250 -11.89 8.91 -17.57
CA GLY A 250 -12.51 9.32 -18.83
C GLY A 250 -11.73 10.38 -19.59
N THR A 251 -12.26 10.74 -20.76
CA THR A 251 -11.66 11.70 -21.70
C THR A 251 -12.49 12.99 -21.74
N VAL A 252 -11.83 14.14 -21.63
CA VAL A 252 -12.48 15.45 -21.74
C VAL A 252 -13.06 15.65 -23.13
N LEU A 253 -14.36 15.99 -23.23
CA LEU A 253 -15.06 16.28 -24.47
C LEU A 253 -15.09 17.79 -24.72
N GLU A 254 -15.47 18.58 -23.70
CA GLU A 254 -15.63 20.01 -23.77
C GLU A 254 -15.14 20.70 -22.50
N GLY A 255 -14.67 21.94 -22.65
CA GLY A 255 -14.19 22.76 -21.56
C GLY A 255 -12.67 22.74 -21.44
N GLU A 256 -12.17 23.65 -20.63
CA GLU A 256 -10.75 23.77 -20.27
C GLU A 256 -10.65 24.02 -18.78
N THR A 257 -9.75 23.30 -18.12
CA THR A 257 -9.53 23.43 -16.67
C THR A 257 -8.11 23.11 -16.26
N ARG A 258 -7.82 23.36 -14.98
CA ARG A 258 -6.66 22.78 -14.27
C ARG A 258 -7.16 21.72 -13.33
N VAL A 259 -6.48 20.58 -13.35
CA VAL A 259 -6.81 19.41 -12.53
C VAL A 259 -5.68 19.15 -11.56
N ASN A 260 -6.00 19.19 -10.28
CA ASN A 260 -5.09 18.79 -9.22
C ASN A 260 -5.06 17.27 -9.15
N THR A 261 -3.95 16.70 -9.55
CA THR A 261 -3.73 15.24 -9.54
C THR A 261 -3.11 14.75 -8.24
N ALA A 262 -2.75 15.65 -7.32
CA ALA A 262 -2.06 15.32 -6.06
C ALA A 262 -2.73 14.21 -5.23
N PRO A 263 -4.07 14.10 -5.13
CA PRO A 263 -4.68 13.01 -4.36
C PRO A 263 -4.37 11.62 -4.92
N VAL A 264 -4.21 11.50 -6.24
CA VAL A 264 -3.97 10.22 -6.93
C VAL A 264 -2.49 10.01 -7.20
N THR A 265 -1.83 11.04 -7.74
CA THR A 265 -0.43 10.95 -8.14
C THR A 265 0.54 11.53 -7.11
N GLY A 266 0.05 12.34 -6.14
CA GLY A 266 0.85 13.10 -5.17
C GLY A 266 1.53 14.36 -5.78
N GLU A 267 1.27 14.76 -7.04
CA GLU A 267 1.87 15.97 -7.66
C GLU A 267 1.20 17.25 -7.19
N PRO A 268 1.97 18.21 -6.64
CA PRO A 268 1.38 19.46 -6.18
C PRO A 268 1.06 20.43 -7.33
N VAL A 269 1.57 20.18 -8.55
CA VAL A 269 1.36 21.06 -9.69
C VAL A 269 0.15 20.63 -10.51
N PRO A 270 -0.91 21.44 -10.60
CA PRO A 270 -2.09 21.10 -11.39
C PRO A 270 -1.79 20.98 -12.89
N VAL A 271 -2.35 19.95 -13.51
CA VAL A 271 -2.21 19.66 -14.94
C VAL A 271 -3.31 20.40 -15.72
N ARG A 272 -2.96 20.99 -16.86
CA ARG A 272 -3.94 21.58 -17.78
C ARG A 272 -4.68 20.50 -18.54
N ALA A 273 -6.00 20.51 -18.46
CA ALA A 273 -6.89 19.59 -19.17
C ALA A 273 -7.69 20.34 -20.24
N VAL A 274 -7.63 19.84 -21.47
CA VAL A 274 -8.31 20.35 -22.67
C VAL A 274 -9.04 19.20 -23.37
N PRO A 275 -9.94 19.46 -24.31
CA PRO A 275 -10.59 18.40 -25.06
C PRO A 275 -9.61 17.38 -25.64
N GLY A 276 -9.86 16.09 -25.39
CA GLY A 276 -8.97 14.96 -25.70
C GLY A 276 -8.03 14.55 -24.58
N THR A 277 -7.90 15.32 -23.47
CA THR A 277 -7.09 14.92 -22.31
C THR A 277 -7.78 13.78 -21.55
N GLN A 278 -7.04 12.73 -21.26
CA GLN A 278 -7.51 11.64 -20.38
C GLN A 278 -7.28 12.04 -18.91
N LEU A 279 -8.31 11.84 -18.10
CA LEU A 279 -8.29 12.16 -16.67
C LEU A 279 -8.63 10.92 -15.84
N MET A 280 -7.95 10.79 -14.71
CA MET A 280 -8.13 9.69 -13.76
C MET A 280 -9.13 10.10 -12.67
N SER A 281 -9.94 9.15 -12.23
CA SER A 281 -10.80 9.31 -11.07
C SER A 281 -10.00 9.64 -9.80
N GLY A 282 -10.60 10.42 -8.89
CA GLY A 282 -9.95 10.86 -7.66
C GLY A 282 -9.11 12.14 -7.78
N CYS A 283 -8.85 12.64 -8.99
CA CYS A 283 -8.27 13.97 -9.19
C CYS A 283 -9.31 15.07 -8.90
N ILE A 284 -8.87 16.29 -8.55
CA ILE A 284 -9.77 17.41 -8.24
C ILE A 284 -9.76 18.41 -9.40
N ASN A 285 -10.94 18.75 -9.89
CA ASN A 285 -11.11 19.83 -10.86
C ASN A 285 -11.01 21.20 -10.17
N GLU A 286 -10.07 22.08 -10.55
CA GLU A 286 -9.82 23.32 -9.82
C GLU A 286 -10.55 24.55 -10.38
N SER A 287 -10.67 24.71 -11.71
CA SER A 287 -10.99 26.03 -12.26
C SER A 287 -12.16 26.08 -13.23
N GLY A 288 -12.25 25.19 -14.19
CA GLY A 288 -13.25 25.21 -15.27
C GLY A 288 -14.29 24.10 -15.13
N ARG A 289 -15.51 24.36 -15.65
CA ARG A 289 -16.48 23.27 -15.86
C ARG A 289 -16.05 22.48 -17.08
N ILE A 290 -15.98 21.18 -16.97
CA ILE A 290 -15.69 20.27 -18.06
C ILE A 290 -16.81 19.22 -18.23
N THR A 291 -17.01 18.77 -19.46
CA THR A 291 -17.74 17.54 -19.75
C THR A 291 -16.75 16.48 -20.22
N MET A 292 -16.94 15.25 -19.77
CA MET A 292 -16.04 14.16 -20.12
C MET A 292 -16.84 12.89 -20.41
N ARG A 293 -16.32 12.07 -21.32
CA ARG A 293 -16.84 10.75 -21.60
C ARG A 293 -16.22 9.76 -20.62
N VAL A 294 -17.03 8.92 -20.04
CA VAL A 294 -16.61 7.83 -19.19
C VAL A 294 -15.95 6.73 -20.04
N ASP A 295 -14.70 6.41 -19.75
CA ASP A 295 -13.94 5.36 -20.44
C ASP A 295 -13.88 4.05 -19.64
N LYS A 296 -14.04 4.09 -18.31
CA LYS A 296 -14.07 2.90 -17.45
C LYS A 296 -15.18 3.00 -16.41
N VAL A 297 -15.79 1.86 -16.09
CA VAL A 297 -16.74 1.74 -14.97
C VAL A 297 -16.05 1.90 -13.62
N LEU A 298 -16.83 2.08 -12.55
CA LEU A 298 -16.28 2.33 -11.21
C LEU A 298 -15.32 1.22 -10.75
N GLU A 299 -15.63 -0.05 -11.03
CA GLU A 299 -14.84 -1.21 -10.66
C GLU A 299 -13.45 -1.21 -11.30
N GLU A 300 -13.33 -0.65 -12.50
CA GLU A 300 -12.09 -0.56 -13.27
C GLU A 300 -11.38 0.79 -13.11
N SER A 301 -12.01 1.74 -12.41
CA SER A 301 -11.51 3.09 -12.23
C SER A 301 -10.24 3.11 -11.35
N MET A 302 -9.43 4.16 -11.51
CA MET A 302 -8.18 4.31 -10.77
C MET A 302 -8.40 4.36 -9.25
N VAL A 303 -9.43 5.05 -8.80
CA VAL A 303 -9.78 5.13 -7.35
C VAL A 303 -10.07 3.75 -6.79
N THR A 304 -10.80 2.90 -7.52
CA THR A 304 -11.10 1.53 -7.08
C THR A 304 -9.83 0.67 -7.07
N LYS A 305 -8.98 0.78 -8.09
CA LYS A 305 -7.69 0.08 -8.14
C LYS A 305 -6.78 0.46 -6.96
N ILE A 306 -6.73 1.75 -6.59
CA ILE A 306 -5.96 2.23 -5.42
C ILE A 306 -6.51 1.60 -4.14
N LEU A 307 -7.82 1.66 -3.93
CA LEU A 307 -8.45 1.11 -2.74
C LEU A 307 -8.23 -0.41 -2.64
N ASP A 308 -8.46 -1.13 -3.73
CA ASP A 308 -8.21 -2.57 -3.83
C ASP A 308 -6.75 -2.93 -3.52
N ALA A 309 -5.81 -2.15 -4.03
CA ALA A 309 -4.40 -2.37 -3.74
C ALA A 309 -4.09 -2.23 -2.25
N VAL A 310 -4.65 -1.22 -1.57
CA VAL A 310 -4.46 -1.00 -0.12
C VAL A 310 -5.17 -2.09 0.69
N GLU A 311 -6.39 -2.45 0.34
CA GLU A 311 -7.14 -3.52 0.99
C GLU A 311 -6.45 -4.89 0.81
N ASN A 312 -5.96 -5.18 -0.40
CA ASN A 312 -5.20 -6.40 -0.71
C ASN A 312 -3.87 -6.43 0.00
N ALA A 313 -3.19 -5.29 0.05
CA ALA A 313 -1.92 -5.17 0.74
C ALA A 313 -2.05 -5.49 2.24
N ALA A 314 -3.15 -5.12 2.87
CA ALA A 314 -3.43 -5.45 4.26
C ALA A 314 -3.61 -6.97 4.49
N SER A 315 -4.03 -7.73 3.47
CA SER A 315 -4.22 -9.20 3.58
C SER A 315 -2.91 -10.00 3.54
N SER A 316 -1.85 -9.46 2.95
CA SER A 316 -0.56 -10.13 2.80
C SER A 316 0.30 -10.00 4.04
N LYS A 317 0.23 -10.98 4.95
CA LYS A 317 0.93 -10.97 6.25
C LYS A 317 2.45 -10.98 6.12
N PRO A 318 3.17 -10.01 6.72
CA PRO A 318 4.63 -9.98 6.79
C PRO A 318 5.20 -11.19 7.54
N LYS A 319 6.49 -11.49 7.37
CA LYS A 319 7.16 -12.56 8.12
C LYS A 319 7.17 -12.29 9.63
N ILE A 320 7.30 -11.02 10.01
CA ILE A 320 7.27 -10.60 11.42
C ILE A 320 5.90 -10.90 12.07
N ASP A 321 4.80 -10.70 11.37
CA ASP A 321 3.46 -11.02 11.87
C ASP A 321 3.28 -12.54 12.06
N ARG A 322 3.76 -13.35 11.11
CA ARG A 322 3.79 -14.81 11.24
C ARG A 322 4.68 -15.28 12.40
N PHE A 323 5.79 -14.57 12.63
CA PHE A 323 6.66 -14.84 13.78
C PHE A 323 5.92 -14.56 15.08
N ILE A 324 5.23 -13.43 15.22
CA ILE A 324 4.46 -13.07 16.42
C ILE A 324 3.36 -14.09 16.69
N THR A 325 2.60 -14.48 15.66
CA THR A 325 1.55 -15.50 15.80
C THR A 325 2.11 -16.87 16.26
N ARG A 326 3.26 -17.25 15.70
CA ARG A 326 3.95 -18.51 16.13
C ARG A 326 4.51 -18.38 17.54
N PHE A 327 5.09 -17.23 17.87
CA PHE A 327 5.61 -16.92 19.20
C PHE A 327 4.50 -17.02 20.25
N ALA A 328 3.36 -16.39 20.06
CA ALA A 328 2.23 -16.43 20.97
C ALA A 328 1.76 -17.87 21.25
N ARG A 329 1.70 -18.71 20.21
CA ARG A 329 1.29 -20.13 20.34
C ARG A 329 2.24 -20.95 21.22
N VAL A 330 3.53 -20.65 21.24
CA VAL A 330 4.54 -21.35 22.05
C VAL A 330 4.70 -20.70 23.43
N TYR A 331 4.65 -19.38 23.46
CA TYR A 331 4.87 -18.58 24.64
C TYR A 331 3.82 -18.82 25.72
N THR A 332 2.53 -18.86 25.40
CA THR A 332 1.44 -18.98 26.37
C THR A 332 1.50 -20.28 27.18
N PRO A 333 1.68 -21.48 26.61
CA PRO A 333 1.86 -22.70 27.37
C PRO A 333 3.09 -22.68 28.30
N ILE A 334 4.20 -22.07 27.86
CA ILE A 334 5.42 -21.93 28.68
C ILE A 334 5.14 -21.05 29.90
N VAL A 335 4.46 -19.93 29.69
CA VAL A 335 4.07 -19.02 30.77
C VAL A 335 3.17 -19.69 31.80
N VAL A 336 2.18 -20.46 31.35
CA VAL A 336 1.29 -21.21 32.27
C VAL A 336 2.08 -22.24 33.08
N ALA A 337 3.00 -22.95 32.45
CA ALA A 337 3.87 -23.91 33.17
C ALA A 337 4.78 -23.19 34.18
N LEU A 338 5.35 -22.03 33.84
CA LEU A 338 6.14 -21.21 34.77
C LEU A 338 5.30 -20.68 35.92
N ALA A 339 4.07 -20.20 35.67
CA ALA A 339 3.16 -19.75 36.69
C ALA A 339 2.83 -20.86 37.70
N LEU A 340 2.56 -22.08 37.21
CA LEU A 340 2.36 -23.26 38.06
C LEU A 340 3.61 -23.57 38.86
N ALA A 341 4.80 -23.48 38.28
CA ALA A 341 6.05 -23.67 38.99
C ALA A 341 6.25 -22.63 40.10
N VAL A 342 5.94 -21.35 39.82
CA VAL A 342 5.99 -20.25 40.81
C VAL A 342 4.96 -20.46 41.93
N ALA A 343 3.77 -20.96 41.61
CA ALA A 343 2.77 -21.28 42.61
C ALA A 343 3.18 -22.44 43.55
N ILE A 344 3.76 -23.50 42.99
CA ILE A 344 3.95 -24.77 43.72
C ILE A 344 5.34 -24.81 44.39
N ILE A 345 6.43 -24.58 43.65
CA ILE A 345 7.80 -24.82 44.16
C ILE A 345 8.13 -23.95 45.39
N PRO A 346 7.97 -22.63 45.36
CA PRO A 346 8.24 -21.81 46.51
C PRO A 346 7.28 -22.06 47.68
N SER A 347 5.98 -22.38 47.37
CA SER A 347 5.00 -22.69 48.43
C SER A 347 5.38 -23.95 49.22
N LEU A 348 5.93 -24.96 48.55
CA LEU A 348 6.42 -26.15 49.20
C LEU A 348 7.65 -25.89 50.07
N ILE A 349 8.49 -24.89 49.71
CA ILE A 349 9.70 -24.56 50.44
C ILE A 349 9.41 -23.63 51.64
N THR A 350 8.56 -22.60 51.41
CA THR A 350 8.30 -21.54 52.40
C THR A 350 7.06 -21.78 53.26
N GLY A 351 6.14 -22.61 52.82
CA GLY A 351 4.80 -22.81 53.42
C GLY A 351 3.80 -21.68 53.15
N GLU A 352 4.20 -20.62 52.46
CA GLU A 352 3.38 -19.42 52.19
C GLU A 352 2.53 -19.55 50.92
N TRP A 353 1.56 -20.48 50.89
CA TRP A 353 0.74 -20.77 49.72
C TRP A 353 -0.02 -19.54 49.17
N HIS A 354 -0.63 -18.75 50.04
CA HIS A 354 -1.40 -17.56 49.66
C HIS A 354 -0.55 -16.58 48.85
N LYS A 355 0.62 -16.26 49.33
CA LYS A 355 1.57 -15.33 48.69
C LYS A 355 2.03 -15.81 47.32
N TRP A 356 2.42 -17.09 47.20
CA TRP A 356 3.00 -17.60 45.97
C TRP A 356 1.94 -17.89 44.92
N ILE A 357 0.71 -18.27 45.31
CA ILE A 357 -0.44 -18.35 44.39
C ILE A 357 -0.77 -16.95 43.87
N TYR A 358 -0.87 -15.93 44.74
CA TYR A 358 -1.07 -14.54 44.33
C TYR A 358 -0.01 -14.06 43.33
N THR A 359 1.26 -14.34 43.61
CA THR A 359 2.39 -14.01 42.70
C THR A 359 2.26 -14.74 41.38
N ALA A 360 1.86 -15.99 41.34
CA ALA A 360 1.66 -16.76 40.13
C ALA A 360 0.48 -16.24 39.29
N LEU A 361 -0.63 -15.82 39.94
CA LEU A 361 -1.78 -15.21 39.28
C LEU A 361 -1.40 -13.85 38.67
N THR A 362 -0.64 -13.03 39.42
CA THR A 362 -0.09 -11.78 38.92
C THR A 362 0.80 -12.02 37.69
N PHE A 363 1.65 -13.02 37.74
CA PHE A 363 2.51 -13.42 36.62
C PHE A 363 1.71 -13.82 35.38
N LEU A 364 0.60 -14.54 35.53
CA LEU A 364 -0.30 -14.91 34.43
C LEU A 364 -0.93 -13.67 33.77
N VAL A 365 -1.39 -12.72 34.56
CA VAL A 365 -2.01 -11.46 34.07
C VAL A 365 -1.01 -10.65 33.23
N ILE A 366 0.24 -10.49 33.73
CA ILE A 366 1.29 -9.73 33.01
C ILE A 366 1.66 -10.35 31.66
N SER A 367 1.45 -11.65 31.50
CA SER A 367 1.99 -12.42 30.39
C SER A 367 1.18 -12.35 29.10
N CYS A 368 0.06 -11.59 29.03
CA CYS A 368 -0.69 -11.42 27.78
C CYS A 368 0.14 -10.65 26.73
N PRO A 369 0.35 -11.17 25.50
CA PRO A 369 1.12 -10.47 24.47
C PRO A 369 0.28 -9.45 23.66
N CYS A 370 -0.80 -8.84 24.22
CA CYS A 370 -1.79 -8.03 23.52
C CYS A 370 -1.16 -6.88 22.69
N ALA A 371 -0.27 -6.09 23.30
CA ALA A 371 0.44 -4.99 22.64
C ALA A 371 1.20 -5.41 21.37
N LEU A 372 1.71 -6.65 21.36
CA LEU A 372 2.53 -7.15 20.27
C LEU A 372 1.68 -7.53 19.05
N VAL A 373 0.53 -8.15 19.32
CA VAL A 373 -0.37 -8.71 18.29
C VAL A 373 -1.04 -7.61 17.48
N LEU A 374 -1.33 -6.47 18.07
CA LEU A 374 -2.05 -5.37 17.41
C LEU A 374 -1.13 -4.31 16.80
N SER A 375 -0.05 -3.94 17.48
CA SER A 375 0.77 -2.80 17.07
C SER A 375 1.58 -3.05 15.80
N VAL A 376 1.98 -4.29 15.53
CA VAL A 376 2.81 -4.62 14.37
C VAL A 376 2.01 -4.59 13.07
N PRO A 377 0.86 -5.28 12.93
CA PRO A 377 0.02 -5.13 11.74
C PRO A 377 -0.35 -3.67 11.47
N LEU A 378 -0.66 -2.90 12.52
CA LEU A 378 -1.00 -1.48 12.38
C LEU A 378 0.17 -0.63 11.86
N ALA A 379 1.42 -0.94 12.22
CA ALA A 379 2.59 -0.27 11.67
C ALA A 379 2.72 -0.50 10.15
N PHE A 380 2.55 -1.74 9.70
CA PHE A 380 2.57 -2.06 8.27
C PHE A 380 1.41 -1.41 7.52
N PHE A 381 0.21 -1.44 8.08
CA PHE A 381 -0.96 -0.79 7.50
C PHE A 381 -0.77 0.74 7.38
N SER A 382 -0.20 1.37 8.41
CA SER A 382 0.17 2.80 8.36
C SER A 382 1.23 3.09 7.29
N GLY A 383 2.19 2.19 7.08
CA GLY A 383 3.19 2.29 6.01
C GLY A 383 2.56 2.20 4.62
N ILE A 384 1.63 1.27 4.42
CA ILE A 384 0.88 1.13 3.16
C ILE A 384 0.05 2.39 2.88
N GLY A 385 -0.67 2.89 3.89
CA GLY A 385 -1.47 4.11 3.77
C GLY A 385 -0.63 5.36 3.45
N ASN A 386 0.58 5.47 4.03
CA ASN A 386 1.52 6.54 3.69
C ASN A 386 2.03 6.42 2.25
N ALA A 387 2.44 5.22 1.82
CA ALA A 387 2.89 4.98 0.45
C ALA A 387 1.81 5.38 -0.57
N SER A 388 0.55 4.99 -0.32
CA SER A 388 -0.59 5.33 -1.16
C SER A 388 -0.82 6.84 -1.28
N LYS A 389 -0.68 7.60 -0.20
CA LYS A 389 -0.75 9.08 -0.22
C LYS A 389 0.31 9.72 -1.13
N HIS A 390 1.43 9.04 -1.34
CA HIS A 390 2.51 9.48 -2.22
C HIS A 390 2.42 8.88 -3.63
N GLY A 391 1.26 8.33 -4.00
CA GLY A 391 1.05 7.71 -5.31
C GLY A 391 1.85 6.44 -5.52
N ILE A 392 2.15 5.69 -4.45
CA ILE A 392 2.89 4.42 -4.50
C ILE A 392 1.99 3.31 -3.98
N LEU A 393 1.57 2.39 -4.84
CA LEU A 393 0.74 1.26 -4.47
C LEU A 393 1.58 0.04 -4.14
N LEU A 394 1.30 -0.59 -3.01
CA LEU A 394 1.98 -1.79 -2.53
C LEU A 394 1.03 -2.98 -2.51
N LYS A 395 1.44 -4.13 -3.05
CA LYS A 395 0.63 -5.36 -3.04
C LYS A 395 0.76 -6.19 -1.76
N GLY A 396 1.26 -5.62 -0.67
CA GLY A 396 1.27 -6.34 0.59
C GLY A 396 2.27 -5.87 1.63
N GLY A 397 2.00 -6.18 2.89
CA GLY A 397 2.95 -5.96 3.98
C GLY A 397 4.26 -6.72 3.79
N ARG A 398 4.25 -7.86 3.10
CA ARG A 398 5.47 -8.59 2.70
C ARG A 398 6.37 -7.75 1.81
N VAL A 399 5.79 -6.91 0.96
CA VAL A 399 6.54 -6.03 0.04
C VAL A 399 7.32 -4.99 0.83
N ILE A 400 6.73 -4.39 1.87
CA ILE A 400 7.44 -3.45 2.78
C ILE A 400 8.66 -4.15 3.41
N GLU A 401 8.50 -5.38 3.87
CA GLU A 401 9.60 -6.15 4.46
C GLU A 401 10.70 -6.47 3.44
N ALA A 402 10.32 -6.80 2.19
CA ALA A 402 11.24 -7.04 1.10
C ALA A 402 11.98 -5.75 0.70
N LEU A 403 11.26 -4.63 0.51
CA LEU A 403 11.80 -3.31 0.20
C LEU A 403 12.81 -2.82 1.25
N ALA A 404 12.52 -3.03 2.54
CA ALA A 404 13.42 -2.64 3.62
C ALA A 404 14.78 -3.35 3.56
N ASN A 405 14.86 -4.51 2.91
CA ASN A 405 16.05 -5.34 2.76
C ASN A 405 16.76 -5.19 1.41
N VAL A 406 16.23 -4.40 0.48
CA VAL A 406 16.81 -4.18 -0.85
C VAL A 406 18.22 -3.61 -0.74
N LYS A 407 19.14 -4.17 -1.53
CA LYS A 407 20.56 -3.78 -1.63
C LYS A 407 20.94 -3.26 -3.02
N ALA A 408 20.20 -3.66 -4.05
CA ALA A 408 20.39 -3.18 -5.40
C ALA A 408 19.05 -2.83 -6.06
N VAL A 409 19.06 -1.83 -6.93
CA VAL A 409 17.93 -1.46 -7.79
C VAL A 409 18.39 -1.58 -9.23
N ALA A 410 17.81 -2.52 -9.94
CA ALA A 410 17.96 -2.70 -11.37
C ALA A 410 16.87 -1.87 -12.08
N LEU A 411 17.28 -0.96 -12.93
CA LEU A 411 16.41 0.00 -13.61
C LEU A 411 16.43 -0.29 -15.12
N ASP A 412 15.26 -0.46 -15.72
CA ASP A 412 15.18 -0.41 -17.18
C ASP A 412 15.58 0.98 -17.69
N LYS A 413 16.13 1.09 -18.88
CA LYS A 413 16.48 2.38 -19.45
C LYS A 413 15.23 3.12 -19.94
N THR A 414 14.56 2.52 -20.93
CA THR A 414 13.48 3.17 -21.70
C THR A 414 12.20 3.26 -20.89
N GLY A 415 11.57 4.44 -20.83
CA GLY A 415 10.33 4.64 -20.06
C GLY A 415 10.54 4.66 -18.54
N THR A 416 11.71 4.30 -18.01
CA THR A 416 12.07 4.29 -16.59
C THR A 416 13.10 5.34 -16.26
N ILE A 417 14.39 5.15 -16.61
CA ILE A 417 15.44 6.18 -16.44
C ILE A 417 15.22 7.34 -17.41
N THR A 418 14.76 7.01 -18.61
CA THR A 418 14.44 7.97 -19.67
C THR A 418 12.93 8.18 -19.77
N SER A 419 12.52 9.23 -20.49
CA SER A 419 11.09 9.54 -20.64
C SER A 419 10.33 8.57 -21.54
N GLY A 420 11.05 7.84 -22.40
CA GLY A 420 10.47 7.03 -23.48
C GLY A 420 10.01 7.88 -24.69
N GLU A 421 10.20 9.20 -24.60
CA GLU A 421 9.89 10.13 -25.69
C GLU A 421 11.17 10.48 -26.45
N PHE A 422 11.13 10.29 -27.75
CA PHE A 422 12.22 10.70 -28.62
C PHE A 422 12.22 12.22 -28.77
N LYS A 423 13.37 12.86 -28.58
CA LYS A 423 13.57 14.31 -28.76
C LYS A 423 14.78 14.59 -29.62
N VAL A 424 14.78 15.73 -30.29
CA VAL A 424 15.94 16.21 -31.02
C VAL A 424 16.99 16.64 -30.01
N HIS A 425 18.06 15.85 -29.90
CA HIS A 425 19.17 16.13 -28.99
C HIS A 425 20.13 17.18 -29.56
N SER A 426 20.47 17.10 -30.84
CA SER A 426 21.31 18.08 -31.50
C SER A 426 21.05 18.13 -33.01
N VAL A 427 21.31 19.31 -33.60
CA VAL A 427 21.27 19.55 -35.03
C VAL A 427 22.65 20.03 -35.47
N GLU A 428 23.36 19.17 -36.21
CA GLU A 428 24.72 19.43 -36.66
C GLU A 428 24.75 19.72 -38.18
N THR A 429 25.27 20.85 -38.56
CA THR A 429 25.37 21.26 -39.99
C THR A 429 26.80 21.23 -40.51
N VAL A 430 26.96 21.05 -41.81
CA VAL A 430 28.27 21.09 -42.46
C VAL A 430 28.44 22.38 -43.25
N GLY A 431 29.51 23.13 -42.92
CA GLY A 431 29.80 24.42 -43.56
C GLY A 431 28.93 25.56 -43.01
N SER A 432 29.04 26.74 -43.64
CA SER A 432 28.32 27.96 -43.23
C SER A 432 27.07 28.26 -44.08
N HIS A 433 26.66 27.32 -44.94
CA HIS A 433 25.60 27.57 -45.93
C HIS A 433 24.20 27.34 -45.41
N VAL A 434 24.04 26.43 -44.44
CA VAL A 434 22.74 26.07 -43.83
C VAL A 434 22.86 26.21 -42.31
N SER A 435 21.98 26.97 -41.70
CA SER A 435 21.87 27.04 -40.24
C SER A 435 21.16 25.84 -39.66
N SER A 436 21.38 25.56 -38.39
CA SER A 436 20.67 24.45 -37.68
C SER A 436 19.17 24.62 -37.76
N SER A 437 18.63 25.83 -37.64
CA SER A 437 17.20 26.12 -37.76
C SER A 437 16.66 25.89 -39.17
N GLN A 438 17.46 26.20 -40.22
CA GLN A 438 17.05 25.90 -41.60
C GLN A 438 17.04 24.38 -41.88
N LEU A 439 18.08 23.64 -41.40
CA LEU A 439 18.13 22.20 -41.52
C LEU A 439 16.93 21.54 -40.85
N LEU A 440 16.61 22.00 -39.63
CA LEU A 440 15.47 21.48 -38.87
C LEU A 440 14.14 21.82 -39.54
N SER A 441 13.98 23.04 -40.09
CA SER A 441 12.76 23.43 -40.82
C SER A 441 12.56 22.60 -42.11
N MET A 442 13.62 22.39 -42.87
CA MET A 442 13.58 21.53 -44.08
C MET A 442 13.20 20.08 -43.73
N ALA A 443 13.81 19.55 -42.66
CA ALA A 443 13.49 18.19 -42.19
C ALA A 443 12.03 18.12 -41.71
N ALA A 444 11.57 19.08 -40.92
CA ALA A 444 10.21 19.12 -40.39
C ALA A 444 9.16 19.23 -41.50
N ALA A 445 9.44 19.99 -42.58
CA ALA A 445 8.51 20.14 -43.71
C ALA A 445 8.25 18.81 -44.43
N ILE A 446 9.24 17.95 -44.56
CA ILE A 446 9.13 16.65 -45.23
C ILE A 446 8.57 15.59 -44.26
N GLU A 447 9.00 15.61 -43.00
CA GLU A 447 8.55 14.67 -41.96
C GLU A 447 7.13 14.98 -41.45
N ALA A 448 6.55 16.15 -41.76
CA ALA A 448 5.21 16.56 -41.32
C ALA A 448 4.08 15.63 -41.74
N VAL A 449 4.26 14.82 -42.77
CA VAL A 449 3.28 13.84 -43.26
C VAL A 449 3.51 12.42 -42.70
N SER A 450 4.60 12.19 -42.00
CA SER A 450 4.96 10.89 -41.41
C SER A 450 4.39 10.75 -40.01
N THR A 451 3.92 9.54 -39.67
CA THR A 451 3.47 9.17 -38.33
C THR A 451 4.56 8.49 -37.51
N HIS A 452 5.78 8.42 -38.04
CA HIS A 452 6.90 7.78 -37.35
C HIS A 452 7.31 8.62 -36.11
N PRO A 453 7.64 8.00 -34.94
CA PRO A 453 8.04 8.75 -33.74
C PRO A 453 9.20 9.73 -33.96
N ILE A 454 10.18 9.35 -34.77
CA ILE A 454 11.31 10.22 -35.17
C ILE A 454 10.82 11.48 -35.92
N ALA A 455 9.90 11.29 -36.87
CA ALA A 455 9.30 12.39 -37.62
C ALA A 455 8.55 13.37 -36.70
N THR A 456 7.73 12.80 -35.80
CA THR A 456 6.98 13.58 -34.82
C THR A 456 7.92 14.42 -33.95
N SER A 457 9.07 13.88 -33.53
CA SER A 457 10.07 14.59 -32.71
C SER A 457 10.69 15.77 -33.47
N ILE A 458 11.02 15.58 -34.76
CA ILE A 458 11.59 16.64 -35.63
C ILE A 458 10.58 17.78 -35.80
N VAL A 459 9.32 17.43 -36.09
CA VAL A 459 8.23 18.41 -36.29
C VAL A 459 7.90 19.15 -34.99
N SER A 460 7.89 18.46 -33.84
CA SER A 460 7.67 19.08 -32.54
C SER A 460 8.75 20.08 -32.21
N GLU A 461 10.02 19.70 -32.33
CA GLU A 461 11.17 20.57 -32.04
C GLU A 461 11.17 21.83 -32.93
N ALA A 462 10.85 21.67 -34.23
CA ALA A 462 10.74 22.82 -35.14
C ALA A 462 9.64 23.80 -34.67
N LYS A 463 8.49 23.31 -34.24
CA LYS A 463 7.40 24.13 -33.69
C LYS A 463 7.79 24.80 -32.38
N ASP A 464 8.47 24.10 -31.48
CA ASP A 464 8.90 24.59 -30.18
C ASP A 464 9.93 25.72 -30.34
N GLN A 465 10.78 25.66 -31.39
CA GLN A 465 11.66 26.73 -31.77
C GLN A 465 10.95 27.89 -32.53
N GLY A 466 9.62 27.80 -32.72
CA GLY A 466 8.84 28.82 -33.40
C GLY A 466 9.04 28.86 -34.92
N LEU A 467 9.55 27.77 -35.52
CA LEU A 467 9.76 27.67 -36.95
C LEU A 467 8.43 27.36 -37.64
N THR A 468 8.18 27.99 -38.80
CA THR A 468 7.02 27.67 -39.64
C THR A 468 7.27 26.36 -40.35
N VAL A 469 6.41 25.38 -40.15
CA VAL A 469 6.45 24.07 -40.81
C VAL A 469 5.34 24.00 -41.82
N GLU A 470 5.69 24.24 -43.09
CA GLU A 470 4.76 24.03 -44.21
C GLU A 470 5.05 22.65 -44.83
N PRO A 471 4.08 21.71 -44.79
CA PRO A 471 4.28 20.39 -45.39
C PRO A 471 4.68 20.47 -46.86
N SER A 472 5.63 19.66 -47.27
CA SER A 472 6.04 19.58 -48.67
C SER A 472 4.92 18.96 -49.53
N ASP A 473 4.72 19.54 -50.73
CA ASP A 473 3.71 19.07 -51.71
C ASP A 473 4.06 17.70 -52.29
N PHE A 474 5.29 17.31 -52.29
CA PHE A 474 5.77 16.01 -52.79
C PHE A 474 6.64 15.34 -51.76
N VAL A 475 6.17 14.20 -51.24
CA VAL A 475 6.94 13.35 -50.34
C VAL A 475 6.77 11.89 -50.70
N GLN A 476 7.87 11.16 -50.71
CA GLN A 476 7.90 9.71 -50.92
C GLN A 476 8.63 9.04 -49.75
N GLU A 477 7.94 8.13 -49.06
CA GLU A 477 8.57 7.28 -48.05
C GLU A 477 9.26 6.08 -48.70
N LEU A 478 10.48 5.82 -48.28
CA LEU A 478 11.26 4.62 -48.63
C LEU A 478 11.39 3.78 -47.35
N ALA A 479 10.63 2.70 -47.30
CA ALA A 479 10.53 1.85 -46.13
C ALA A 479 11.89 1.37 -45.62
N GLY A 480 12.20 1.67 -44.35
CA GLY A 480 13.46 1.33 -43.70
C GLY A 480 14.68 2.13 -44.12
N GLU A 481 14.51 3.18 -44.94
CA GLU A 481 15.61 4.07 -45.39
C GLU A 481 15.35 5.53 -45.01
N GLY A 482 14.12 6.06 -45.16
CA GLY A 482 13.76 7.43 -44.84
C GLY A 482 12.77 8.06 -45.81
N MET A 483 12.80 9.39 -45.91
CA MET A 483 11.89 10.19 -46.68
C MET A 483 12.63 10.97 -47.77
N VAL A 484 11.99 11.13 -48.93
CA VAL A 484 12.44 11.96 -50.04
C VAL A 484 11.34 12.98 -50.34
N GLY A 485 11.68 14.26 -50.34
CA GLY A 485 10.71 15.31 -50.62
C GLY A 485 11.29 16.47 -51.40
N MET A 486 10.48 17.49 -51.62
CA MET A 486 10.91 18.74 -52.29
C MET A 486 10.78 19.87 -51.27
N ALA A 487 11.85 20.66 -51.10
CA ALA A 487 11.83 21.89 -50.36
C ALA A 487 12.51 22.99 -51.21
N ASP A 488 11.86 24.15 -51.37
CA ASP A 488 12.35 25.27 -52.17
C ASP A 488 12.74 24.89 -53.63
N GLY A 489 12.05 23.91 -54.19
CA GLY A 489 12.29 23.40 -55.54
C GLY A 489 13.48 22.48 -55.69
N GLN A 490 14.14 22.12 -54.62
CA GLN A 490 15.25 21.15 -54.55
C GLN A 490 14.80 19.84 -53.91
N GLN A 491 15.42 18.72 -54.38
CA GLN A 491 15.19 17.42 -53.77
C GLN A 491 15.93 17.31 -52.45
N VAL A 492 15.20 17.03 -51.37
CA VAL A 492 15.74 16.82 -50.03
C VAL A 492 15.57 15.38 -49.60
N LEU A 493 16.63 14.77 -49.09
CA LEU A 493 16.70 13.41 -48.58
C LEU A 493 16.86 13.45 -47.07
N ILE A 494 15.99 12.72 -46.36
CA ILE A 494 16.00 12.62 -44.89
C ILE A 494 15.94 11.16 -44.49
N GLY A 495 16.96 10.65 -43.83
CA GLY A 495 16.97 9.25 -43.44
C GLY A 495 18.34 8.72 -43.01
N ASN A 496 18.47 7.40 -43.07
CA ASN A 496 19.65 6.72 -42.63
C ASN A 496 20.74 6.64 -43.74
N ARG A 497 21.86 6.01 -43.40
CA ARG A 497 23.00 5.87 -44.32
C ARG A 497 22.67 5.14 -45.61
N ARG A 498 21.72 4.17 -45.58
CA ARG A 498 21.30 3.43 -46.79
C ARG A 498 20.63 4.35 -47.80
N LEU A 499 19.84 5.34 -47.31
CA LEU A 499 19.25 6.36 -48.17
C LEU A 499 20.34 7.20 -48.82
N MET A 500 21.34 7.65 -48.07
CA MET A 500 22.49 8.44 -48.60
C MET A 500 23.30 7.66 -49.64
N GLU A 501 23.57 6.38 -49.44
CA GLU A 501 24.23 5.48 -50.38
C GLU A 501 23.41 5.30 -51.66
N ARG A 502 22.09 5.07 -51.55
CA ARG A 502 21.18 4.91 -52.69
C ARG A 502 21.18 6.10 -53.63
N TYR A 503 21.26 7.31 -53.10
CA TYR A 503 21.25 8.55 -53.86
C TYR A 503 22.66 9.11 -54.13
N ASN A 504 23.71 8.34 -53.82
CA ASN A 504 25.14 8.70 -54.00
C ASN A 504 25.50 10.05 -53.36
N VAL A 505 24.96 10.35 -52.17
CA VAL A 505 25.30 11.54 -51.40
C VAL A 505 26.77 11.48 -50.98
N GLN A 506 27.46 12.62 -51.11
CA GLN A 506 28.86 12.73 -50.77
C GLN A 506 29.07 13.59 -49.51
N GLY A 507 30.08 13.27 -48.70
CA GLY A 507 30.56 14.14 -47.61
C GLY A 507 29.89 13.87 -46.26
N TYR A 508 29.03 12.88 -46.10
CA TYR A 508 28.51 12.52 -44.77
C TYR A 508 29.53 11.73 -43.94
N PRO A 509 29.48 11.84 -42.58
CA PRO A 509 30.44 11.18 -41.69
C PRO A 509 30.43 9.65 -41.85
N THR A 510 31.61 9.04 -41.86
CA THR A 510 31.75 7.57 -41.90
C THR A 510 31.40 6.93 -40.55
N GLU A 511 31.60 7.64 -39.46
CA GLU A 511 31.29 7.19 -38.11
C GLU A 511 29.86 7.60 -37.75
N ALA A 512 29.13 6.67 -37.15
CA ALA A 512 27.80 6.95 -36.59
C ALA A 512 27.90 7.86 -35.37
N ALA A 513 26.81 8.52 -35.01
CA ALA A 513 26.74 9.28 -33.77
C ALA A 513 27.00 8.36 -32.56
N GLU A 514 27.75 8.86 -31.58
CA GLU A 514 28.06 8.08 -30.36
C GLU A 514 26.80 7.81 -29.52
N TYR A 515 25.79 8.69 -29.64
CA TYR A 515 24.55 8.60 -28.89
C TYR A 515 23.35 8.95 -29.78
N GLY A 516 22.25 8.22 -29.58
CA GLY A 516 20.98 8.47 -30.27
C GLY A 516 20.90 7.89 -31.67
N THR A 517 19.80 8.18 -32.36
CA THR A 517 19.53 7.81 -33.74
C THR A 517 19.89 9.00 -34.64
N GLU A 518 20.81 8.81 -35.56
CA GLU A 518 21.11 9.84 -36.52
C GLU A 518 20.14 9.82 -37.69
N VAL A 519 19.67 10.99 -38.04
CA VAL A 519 18.89 11.29 -39.25
C VAL A 519 19.73 12.22 -40.11
N LEU A 520 20.24 11.70 -41.23
CA LEU A 520 21.06 12.45 -42.20
C LEU A 520 20.15 13.25 -43.13
N VAL A 521 20.55 14.50 -43.40
CA VAL A 521 19.85 15.41 -44.28
C VAL A 521 20.74 15.81 -45.43
N ALA A 522 20.25 15.66 -46.66
CA ALA A 522 20.98 16.04 -47.85
C ALA A 522 20.09 16.73 -48.87
N GLU A 523 20.64 17.63 -49.67
CA GLU A 523 19.99 18.27 -50.82
C GLU A 523 20.64 17.75 -52.11
N GLY A 524 19.85 17.03 -52.93
CA GLY A 524 20.41 16.30 -54.08
C GLY A 524 21.50 15.30 -53.66
N ASN A 525 22.71 15.53 -54.11
CA ASN A 525 23.87 14.67 -53.76
C ASN A 525 24.77 15.30 -52.66
N THR A 526 24.38 16.43 -52.10
CA THR A 526 25.22 17.15 -51.13
C THR A 526 24.68 16.95 -49.72
N TYR A 527 25.55 16.45 -48.86
CA TYR A 527 25.23 16.33 -47.41
C TYR A 527 25.18 17.71 -46.74
N LEU A 528 24.09 18.01 -46.06
CA LEU A 528 23.88 19.27 -45.34
C LEU A 528 24.13 19.17 -43.85
N GLY A 529 23.80 18.03 -43.25
CA GLY A 529 23.97 17.84 -41.81
C GLY A 529 23.20 16.64 -41.26
N ARG A 530 23.23 16.49 -39.97
CA ARG A 530 22.50 15.42 -39.29
C ARG A 530 21.72 15.95 -38.12
N ILE A 531 20.60 15.30 -37.82
CA ILE A 531 19.76 15.51 -36.62
C ILE A 531 19.95 14.27 -35.74
N ILE A 532 20.37 14.47 -34.52
CA ILE A 532 20.50 13.38 -33.54
C ILE A 532 19.24 13.38 -32.69
N ILE A 533 18.59 12.23 -32.67
CA ILE A 533 17.35 12.03 -31.89
C ILE A 533 17.64 10.98 -30.83
N ALA A 534 17.28 11.31 -29.60
CA ALA A 534 17.55 10.46 -28.46
C ALA A 534 16.38 10.44 -27.47
N ASP A 535 16.30 9.38 -26.70
CA ASP A 535 15.45 9.28 -25.52
C ASP A 535 16.23 9.86 -24.34
N GLU A 536 15.78 11.00 -23.83
CA GLU A 536 16.50 11.77 -22.81
C GLU A 536 16.23 11.24 -21.39
N ALA A 537 17.24 11.35 -20.53
CA ALA A 537 17.07 11.06 -19.10
C ALA A 537 15.99 11.95 -18.49
N ARG A 538 15.18 11.39 -17.61
CA ARG A 538 14.19 12.17 -16.86
C ARG A 538 14.89 13.22 -15.99
N PRO A 539 14.28 14.39 -15.79
CA PRO A 539 14.88 15.46 -15.00
C PRO A 539 15.24 15.07 -13.57
N ASP A 540 14.51 14.09 -12.99
CA ASP A 540 14.71 13.62 -11.61
C ASP A 540 15.67 12.41 -11.51
N SER A 541 16.11 11.84 -12.64
CA SER A 541 16.92 10.60 -12.67
C SER A 541 18.25 10.75 -11.92
N ALA A 542 18.99 11.81 -12.19
CA ALA A 542 20.30 12.01 -11.56
C ALA A 542 20.19 12.20 -10.04
N GLU A 543 19.21 12.99 -9.59
CA GLU A 543 18.96 13.21 -8.16
C GLU A 543 18.53 11.91 -7.47
N ALA A 544 17.59 11.18 -8.07
CA ALA A 544 17.08 9.93 -7.52
C ALA A 544 18.18 8.87 -7.40
N ILE A 545 19.00 8.71 -8.44
CA ILE A 545 20.12 7.76 -8.46
C ILE A 545 21.18 8.15 -7.42
N ALA A 546 21.49 9.44 -7.28
CA ALA A 546 22.41 9.92 -6.25
C ALA A 546 21.86 9.63 -4.84
N ASN A 547 20.56 9.82 -4.61
CA ASN A 547 19.92 9.51 -3.34
C ASN A 547 19.95 8.01 -3.03
N LEU A 548 19.72 7.15 -4.00
CA LEU A 548 19.81 5.68 -3.83
C LEU A 548 21.24 5.25 -3.50
N ASN A 549 22.22 5.73 -4.27
CA ASN A 549 23.64 5.45 -4.04
C ASN A 549 24.10 5.97 -2.66
N GLY A 550 23.59 7.13 -2.21
CA GLY A 550 23.84 7.68 -0.87
C GLY A 550 23.24 6.85 0.27
N GLN A 551 22.28 5.98 -0.01
CA GLN A 551 21.72 5.02 0.93
C GLN A 551 22.40 3.64 0.91
N ASP A 552 23.58 3.50 0.29
CA ASP A 552 24.27 2.22 0.08
C ASP A 552 23.51 1.22 -0.79
N ILE A 553 22.65 1.71 -1.68
CA ILE A 553 21.89 0.90 -2.63
C ILE A 553 22.57 0.99 -3.99
N LYS A 554 22.97 -0.15 -4.55
CA LYS A 554 23.60 -0.20 -5.87
C LYS A 554 22.57 -0.01 -6.98
N THR A 555 22.79 0.94 -7.87
CA THR A 555 21.94 1.19 -9.03
C THR A 555 22.55 0.57 -10.27
N VAL A 556 21.78 -0.25 -10.99
CA VAL A 556 22.23 -0.95 -12.21
C VAL A 556 21.24 -0.66 -13.32
N MET A 557 21.71 -0.10 -14.43
CA MET A 557 20.87 0.11 -15.62
C MET A 557 20.88 -1.12 -16.51
N LEU A 558 19.71 -1.56 -16.96
CA LEU A 558 19.51 -2.64 -17.92
C LEU A 558 18.99 -2.05 -19.24
N THR A 559 19.55 -2.44 -20.36
CA THR A 559 19.08 -1.98 -21.68
C THR A 559 19.44 -2.93 -22.80
N GLY A 560 18.58 -2.98 -23.83
CA GLY A 560 18.90 -3.64 -25.11
C GLY A 560 19.78 -2.81 -26.04
N ASP A 561 20.01 -1.55 -25.72
CA ASP A 561 20.78 -0.62 -26.55
C ASP A 561 22.27 -0.99 -26.63
N ALA A 562 22.94 -0.37 -27.63
CA ALA A 562 24.39 -0.44 -27.75
C ALA A 562 25.11 0.15 -26.52
N GLU A 563 26.26 -0.39 -26.20
CA GLU A 563 27.05 -0.04 -25.03
C GLU A 563 27.43 1.46 -24.99
N ALA A 564 27.67 2.09 -26.11
CA ALA A 564 27.98 3.52 -26.20
C ALA A 564 26.81 4.38 -25.73
N SER A 565 25.58 4.10 -26.21
CA SER A 565 24.36 4.79 -25.83
C SER A 565 24.05 4.59 -24.34
N ALA A 566 24.22 3.37 -23.86
CA ALA A 566 24.01 3.05 -22.46
C ALA A 566 25.00 3.79 -21.54
N ASN A 567 26.27 3.83 -21.88
CA ASN A 567 27.29 4.52 -21.12
C ASN A 567 27.10 6.05 -21.11
N TYR A 568 26.54 6.63 -22.18
CA TYR A 568 26.17 8.05 -22.19
C TYR A 568 25.16 8.39 -21.10
N ILE A 569 24.02 7.68 -21.07
CA ILE A 569 22.97 7.88 -20.04
C ILE A 569 23.51 7.55 -18.64
N ALA A 570 24.35 6.52 -18.51
CA ALA A 570 24.95 6.17 -17.24
C ALA A 570 25.82 7.29 -16.66
N LYS A 571 26.59 7.96 -17.51
CA LYS A 571 27.43 9.10 -17.13
C LYS A 571 26.59 10.31 -16.73
N GLU A 572 25.50 10.57 -17.44
CA GLU A 572 24.59 11.67 -17.16
C GLU A 572 23.85 11.47 -15.85
N THR A 573 23.37 10.26 -15.59
CA THR A 573 22.53 9.95 -14.43
C THR A 573 23.31 9.51 -13.19
N GLY A 574 24.56 9.09 -13.34
CA GLY A 574 25.40 8.61 -12.24
C GLY A 574 25.06 7.20 -11.75
N VAL A 575 24.45 6.37 -12.58
CA VAL A 575 24.15 4.96 -12.25
C VAL A 575 25.44 4.19 -12.00
N SER A 576 25.42 3.28 -11.00
CA SER A 576 26.65 2.62 -10.51
C SER A 576 27.22 1.57 -11.49
N ALA A 577 26.37 0.93 -12.29
CA ALA A 577 26.76 -0.08 -13.27
C ALA A 577 25.77 -0.15 -14.44
N VAL A 578 26.23 -0.70 -15.57
CA VAL A 578 25.43 -0.86 -16.79
C VAL A 578 25.50 -2.31 -17.26
N ARG A 579 24.38 -2.82 -17.77
CA ARG A 579 24.29 -4.07 -18.52
C ARG A 579 23.56 -3.73 -19.83
N ALA A 580 24.31 -3.65 -20.92
CA ALA A 580 23.82 -3.27 -22.24
C ALA A 580 23.64 -4.49 -23.16
N GLN A 581 23.04 -4.30 -24.33
CA GLN A 581 22.82 -5.30 -25.39
C GLN A 581 22.06 -6.54 -24.93
N LEU A 582 21.11 -6.36 -23.96
CA LEU A 582 20.32 -7.45 -23.41
C LEU A 582 19.11 -7.74 -24.30
N LEU A 583 18.88 -9.02 -24.57
CA LEU A 583 17.61 -9.45 -25.13
C LEU A 583 16.55 -9.48 -24.00
N PRO A 584 15.26 -9.31 -24.29
CA PRO A 584 14.20 -9.33 -23.29
C PRO A 584 14.23 -10.58 -22.38
N GLN A 585 14.55 -11.74 -22.95
CA GLN A 585 14.65 -13.00 -22.21
C GLN A 585 15.86 -13.06 -21.26
N ASP A 586 16.91 -12.28 -21.50
CA ASP A 586 18.13 -12.31 -20.69
C ASP A 586 18.04 -11.40 -19.47
N LYS A 587 17.11 -10.42 -19.46
CA LYS A 587 16.95 -9.46 -18.37
C LYS A 587 16.73 -10.16 -17.03
N LEU A 588 15.92 -11.23 -16.98
CA LEU A 588 15.64 -11.94 -15.74
C LEU A 588 16.90 -12.63 -15.18
N SER A 589 17.71 -13.28 -16.02
CA SER A 589 18.97 -13.90 -15.58
C SER A 589 19.96 -12.86 -15.07
N VAL A 590 20.04 -11.70 -15.72
CA VAL A 590 20.90 -10.58 -15.29
C VAL A 590 20.45 -10.03 -13.94
N VAL A 591 19.14 -9.92 -13.67
CA VAL A 591 18.62 -9.51 -12.34
C VAL A 591 18.99 -10.55 -11.27
N GLN A 592 18.97 -11.85 -11.59
CA GLN A 592 19.44 -12.91 -10.68
C GLN A 592 20.95 -12.84 -10.43
N ASP A 593 21.75 -12.47 -11.43
CA ASP A 593 23.19 -12.24 -11.26
C ASP A 593 23.45 -11.03 -10.35
N ILE A 594 22.74 -9.91 -10.55
CA ILE A 594 22.80 -8.72 -9.68
C ILE A 594 22.42 -9.09 -8.23
N ARG A 595 21.38 -9.89 -8.06
CA ARG A 595 20.98 -10.41 -6.76
C ARG A 595 22.10 -11.23 -6.10
N SER A 596 22.78 -12.06 -6.87
CA SER A 596 23.86 -12.89 -6.37
C SER A 596 25.09 -12.06 -5.98
N GLU A 597 25.33 -10.95 -6.69
CA GLU A 597 26.47 -10.05 -6.48
C GLU A 597 26.25 -9.08 -5.32
N TYR A 598 25.06 -8.45 -5.23
CA TYR A 598 24.80 -7.35 -4.26
C TYR A 598 23.78 -7.71 -3.17
N GLY A 599 22.99 -8.77 -3.35
CA GLY A 599 21.92 -9.15 -2.43
C GLY A 599 20.52 -8.88 -2.97
N PRO A 600 19.49 -8.81 -2.10
CA PRO A 600 18.09 -8.62 -2.51
C PRO A 600 17.93 -7.43 -3.46
N THR A 601 17.33 -7.68 -4.62
CA THR A 601 17.28 -6.74 -5.73
C THR A 601 15.84 -6.38 -6.08
N MET A 602 15.58 -5.07 -6.19
CA MET A 602 14.37 -4.54 -6.80
C MET A 602 14.63 -4.32 -8.29
N PHE A 603 13.69 -4.77 -9.13
CA PHE A 603 13.68 -4.40 -10.54
C PHE A 603 12.58 -3.39 -10.81
N VAL A 604 12.87 -2.35 -11.58
CA VAL A 604 11.89 -1.32 -11.97
C VAL A 604 11.90 -1.16 -13.48
N GLY A 605 10.71 -1.26 -14.08
CA GLY A 605 10.49 -1.14 -15.52
C GLY A 605 9.12 -0.52 -15.84
N ASP A 606 8.85 -0.25 -17.11
CA ASP A 606 7.57 0.30 -17.60
C ASP A 606 6.49 -0.77 -17.85
N GLY A 607 6.87 -2.01 -17.90
CA GLY A 607 6.06 -3.16 -17.61
C GLY A 607 5.47 -3.98 -18.73
N ILE A 608 5.37 -3.54 -19.96
CA ILE A 608 4.72 -4.38 -21.00
C ILE A 608 5.59 -5.58 -21.34
N ASN A 609 6.89 -5.36 -21.56
CA ASN A 609 7.84 -6.40 -21.93
C ASN A 609 8.56 -7.00 -20.73
N ASP A 610 8.46 -6.38 -19.56
CA ASP A 610 9.22 -6.70 -18.36
C ASP A 610 8.44 -7.51 -17.33
N ALA A 611 7.16 -7.86 -17.58
CA ALA A 611 6.32 -8.62 -16.65
C ALA A 611 7.00 -9.88 -16.08
N PRO A 612 7.74 -10.71 -16.86
CA PRO A 612 8.46 -11.86 -16.29
C PRO A 612 9.59 -11.45 -15.34
N VAL A 613 10.25 -10.31 -15.60
CA VAL A 613 11.34 -9.79 -14.77
C VAL A 613 10.81 -9.20 -13.49
N LEU A 614 9.68 -8.45 -13.56
CA LEU A 614 8.96 -7.91 -12.42
C LEU A 614 8.52 -9.01 -11.44
N ALA A 615 7.94 -10.10 -11.99
CA ALA A 615 7.51 -11.25 -11.18
C ALA A 615 8.68 -12.08 -10.61
N GLY A 616 9.84 -12.07 -11.28
CA GLY A 616 11.01 -12.88 -10.91
C GLY A 616 12.04 -12.19 -10.02
N ALA A 617 11.93 -10.87 -9.80
CA ALA A 617 12.78 -10.12 -8.88
C ALA A 617 12.38 -10.35 -7.42
N ASP A 618 13.19 -9.92 -6.44
CA ASP A 618 12.80 -9.93 -5.03
C ASP A 618 11.66 -8.93 -4.76
N VAL A 619 11.67 -7.82 -5.51
CA VAL A 619 10.59 -6.84 -5.58
C VAL A 619 10.49 -6.32 -7.01
N GLY A 620 9.33 -6.45 -7.63
CA GLY A 620 9.02 -5.86 -8.93
C GLY A 620 8.34 -4.51 -8.78
N GLY A 621 8.84 -3.47 -9.44
CA GLY A 621 8.27 -2.12 -9.46
C GLY A 621 7.85 -1.71 -10.88
N ALA A 622 6.57 -1.40 -11.10
CA ALA A 622 6.08 -0.87 -12.36
C ALA A 622 5.99 0.66 -12.33
N MET A 623 6.49 1.32 -13.38
CA MET A 623 6.48 2.78 -13.52
C MET A 623 5.27 3.26 -14.32
N GLY A 624 4.57 4.28 -13.80
CA GLY A 624 3.46 4.95 -14.48
C GLY A 624 2.17 4.15 -14.51
N SER A 625 1.19 4.67 -15.25
CA SER A 625 -0.07 3.99 -15.57
C SER A 625 0.10 2.93 -16.66
N GLY A 626 1.22 2.19 -16.61
CA GLY A 626 1.60 1.17 -17.57
C GLY A 626 0.48 0.17 -17.86
N ALA A 627 0.69 -0.70 -18.85
CA ALA A 627 -0.28 -1.72 -19.20
C ALA A 627 -0.77 -2.50 -17.98
N ASP A 628 -2.05 -2.81 -17.94
CA ASP A 628 -2.70 -3.56 -16.85
C ASP A 628 -1.89 -4.83 -16.46
N ALA A 629 -1.27 -5.49 -17.45
CA ALA A 629 -0.41 -6.64 -17.23
C ALA A 629 0.84 -6.36 -16.36
N ALA A 630 1.41 -5.16 -16.43
CA ALA A 630 2.55 -4.78 -15.59
C ALA A 630 2.12 -4.46 -14.17
N ILE A 631 1.00 -3.75 -14.05
CA ILE A 631 0.37 -3.50 -12.75
C ILE A 631 0.06 -4.83 -12.06
N GLU A 632 -0.39 -5.83 -12.82
CA GLU A 632 -0.71 -7.16 -12.28
C GLU A 632 0.54 -7.95 -11.86
N ALA A 633 1.64 -7.84 -12.59
CA ALA A 633 2.89 -8.55 -12.31
C ALA A 633 3.75 -7.91 -11.21
N ALA A 634 3.66 -6.58 -11.00
CA ALA A 634 4.50 -5.85 -10.07
C ALA A 634 4.04 -5.98 -8.60
N ASP A 635 4.97 -5.93 -7.66
CA ASP A 635 4.72 -5.81 -6.22
C ASP A 635 4.46 -4.36 -5.79
N VAL A 636 5.08 -3.41 -6.50
CA VAL A 636 4.99 -1.96 -6.29
C VAL A 636 4.57 -1.30 -7.58
N VAL A 637 3.59 -0.40 -7.52
CA VAL A 637 3.19 0.42 -8.67
C VAL A 637 3.42 1.88 -8.33
N PHE A 638 4.26 2.53 -9.11
CA PHE A 638 4.48 3.97 -9.04
C PHE A 638 3.49 4.65 -9.97
N MET A 639 2.46 5.30 -9.42
CA MET A 639 1.42 5.99 -10.19
C MET A 639 1.98 7.09 -11.08
N ARG A 640 3.13 7.62 -10.69
CA ARG A 640 3.93 8.54 -11.47
C ARG A 640 5.22 7.90 -11.93
N PRO A 641 5.66 8.24 -13.11
CA PRO A 641 6.96 7.85 -13.59
C PRO A 641 8.07 8.74 -12.99
N SER A 642 8.23 8.73 -11.66
CA SER A 642 9.28 9.45 -10.93
C SER A 642 10.21 8.49 -10.23
N LEU A 643 11.50 8.59 -10.50
CA LEU A 643 12.53 7.78 -9.86
C LEU A 643 12.76 8.15 -8.38
N THR A 644 12.44 9.39 -7.98
CA THR A 644 12.54 9.81 -6.57
C THR A 644 11.59 9.03 -5.67
N ALA A 645 10.46 8.55 -6.21
CA ALA A 645 9.51 7.70 -5.49
C ALA A 645 10.13 6.36 -5.04
N ILE A 646 11.13 5.84 -5.79
CA ILE A 646 11.85 4.61 -5.43
C ILE A 646 12.66 4.83 -4.14
N ALA A 647 13.42 5.92 -4.06
CA ALA A 647 14.18 6.25 -2.86
C ALA A 647 13.25 6.47 -1.65
N HIS A 648 12.10 7.14 -1.88
CA HIS A 648 11.11 7.39 -0.85
C HIS A 648 10.52 6.08 -0.28
N ILE A 649 10.08 5.15 -1.14
CA ILE A 649 9.47 3.91 -0.66
C ILE A 649 10.47 3.00 0.07
N LEU A 650 11.72 2.97 -0.34
CA LEU A 650 12.77 2.22 0.35
C LEU A 650 13.02 2.79 1.76
N ASP A 651 13.07 4.11 1.91
CA ASP A 651 13.23 4.77 3.21
C ASP A 651 12.00 4.60 4.12
N LEU A 652 10.78 4.75 3.55
CA LEU A 652 9.53 4.50 4.25
C LEU A 652 9.43 3.05 4.75
N SER A 653 9.83 2.09 3.91
CA SER A 653 9.83 0.66 4.28
C SER A 653 10.80 0.34 5.41
N LYS A 654 12.02 0.89 5.35
CA LYS A 654 13.01 0.80 6.46
C LYS A 654 12.46 1.41 7.75
N ALA A 655 11.77 2.56 7.65
CA ALA A 655 11.18 3.23 8.80
C ALA A 655 10.02 2.42 9.41
N THR A 656 9.15 1.87 8.56
CA THR A 656 8.03 1.03 8.99
C THR A 656 8.51 -0.21 9.75
N LEU A 657 9.49 -0.91 9.19
CA LEU A 657 10.08 -2.07 9.85
C LEU A 657 10.77 -1.71 11.18
N ARG A 658 11.46 -0.56 11.23
CA ARG A 658 12.08 -0.05 12.46
C ARG A 658 11.06 0.22 13.55
N VAL A 659 9.94 0.86 13.22
CA VAL A 659 8.84 1.12 14.17
C VAL A 659 8.22 -0.18 14.65
N ALA A 660 7.96 -1.14 13.76
CA ALA A 660 7.46 -2.46 14.14
C ALA A 660 8.39 -3.15 15.15
N TRP A 661 9.71 -3.16 14.89
CA TRP A 661 10.70 -3.70 15.83
C TRP A 661 10.82 -2.91 17.13
N GLN A 662 10.71 -1.58 17.09
CA GLN A 662 10.66 -0.75 18.31
C GLN A 662 9.51 -1.17 19.21
N ASN A 663 8.30 -1.37 18.65
CA ASN A 663 7.14 -1.82 19.39
C ASN A 663 7.37 -3.20 20.01
N VAL A 664 7.90 -4.14 19.22
CA VAL A 664 8.22 -5.50 19.71
C VAL A 664 9.19 -5.46 20.89
N VAL A 665 10.33 -4.77 20.72
CA VAL A 665 11.37 -4.70 21.75
C VAL A 665 10.87 -3.97 23.00
N PHE A 666 10.16 -2.85 22.82
CA PHE A 666 9.59 -2.07 23.91
C PHE A 666 8.56 -2.88 24.70
N ALA A 667 7.61 -3.52 24.02
CA ALA A 667 6.59 -4.33 24.69
C ALA A 667 7.21 -5.50 25.47
N ILE A 668 8.16 -6.22 24.90
CA ILE A 668 8.84 -7.34 25.57
C ILE A 668 9.68 -6.84 26.77
N ALA A 669 10.42 -5.75 26.61
CA ALA A 669 11.28 -5.20 27.66
C ALA A 669 10.46 -4.76 28.89
N VAL A 670 9.36 -4.03 28.66
CA VAL A 670 8.47 -3.60 29.74
C VAL A 670 7.82 -4.80 30.44
N LYS A 671 7.38 -5.82 29.67
CA LYS A 671 6.82 -7.04 30.23
C LYS A 671 7.82 -7.80 31.12
N ILE A 672 9.02 -8.00 30.65
CA ILE A 672 10.07 -8.65 31.44
C ILE A 672 10.34 -7.86 32.73
N LEU A 673 10.37 -6.53 32.66
CA LEU A 673 10.57 -5.67 33.83
C LEU A 673 9.42 -5.83 34.84
N ILE A 674 8.17 -5.74 34.39
CA ILE A 674 7.00 -5.88 35.26
C ILE A 674 6.93 -7.30 35.85
N MET A 675 7.21 -8.34 35.05
CA MET A 675 7.29 -9.72 35.55
C MET A 675 8.36 -9.89 36.65
N ALA A 676 9.54 -9.31 36.47
CA ALA A 676 10.59 -9.35 37.45
C ALA A 676 10.18 -8.63 38.77
N LEU A 677 9.54 -7.45 38.65
CA LEU A 677 8.98 -6.72 39.79
C LEU A 677 7.88 -7.50 40.49
N GLY A 678 7.03 -8.20 39.74
CA GLY A 678 5.97 -9.07 40.24
C GLY A 678 6.54 -10.25 41.06
N LEU A 679 7.55 -10.92 40.54
CA LEU A 679 8.25 -12.00 41.25
C LEU A 679 8.94 -11.52 42.57
N MET A 680 9.42 -10.28 42.59
CA MET A 680 9.97 -9.66 43.79
C MET A 680 8.90 -9.16 44.79
N GLY A 681 7.62 -9.23 44.45
CA GLY A 681 6.52 -8.78 45.27
C GLY A 681 6.25 -7.27 45.24
N TYR A 682 6.86 -6.53 44.30
CA TYR A 682 6.71 -5.08 44.19
C TYR A 682 5.56 -4.67 43.21
N ALA A 683 5.08 -5.57 42.38
CA ALA A 683 3.98 -5.29 41.46
C ALA A 683 2.70 -6.02 41.89
N SER A 684 1.60 -5.26 42.03
CA SER A 684 0.27 -5.84 42.19
C SER A 684 -0.35 -6.20 40.82
N MET A 685 -1.40 -7.01 40.82
CA MET A 685 -2.14 -7.36 39.61
C MET A 685 -2.66 -6.13 38.86
N TRP A 686 -3.02 -5.05 39.53
CA TRP A 686 -3.52 -3.82 38.94
C TRP A 686 -2.46 -3.08 38.13
N TRP A 687 -1.24 -2.96 38.69
CA TRP A 687 -0.10 -2.39 37.96
C TRP A 687 0.27 -3.22 36.73
N ALA A 688 0.04 -4.52 36.81
CA ALA A 688 0.26 -5.44 35.71
C ALA A 688 -0.64 -5.13 34.50
N VAL A 689 -1.94 -5.03 34.72
CA VAL A 689 -2.93 -4.74 33.66
C VAL A 689 -2.77 -3.31 33.15
N PHE A 690 -2.62 -2.34 34.04
CA PHE A 690 -2.40 -0.94 33.65
C PHE A 690 -1.11 -0.79 32.79
N GLY A 691 -0.04 -1.48 33.16
CA GLY A 691 1.20 -1.48 32.38
C GLY A 691 1.02 -2.10 31.00
N ASP A 692 0.28 -3.20 30.86
CA ASP A 692 0.03 -3.87 29.58
C ASP A 692 -0.81 -2.99 28.63
N THR A 693 -1.91 -2.44 29.14
CA THR A 693 -2.77 -1.51 28.38
C THR A 693 -2.01 -0.25 27.97
N GLY A 694 -1.25 0.35 28.87
CA GLY A 694 -0.45 1.54 28.58
C GLY A 694 0.59 1.29 27.50
N VAL A 695 1.24 0.14 27.52
CA VAL A 695 2.19 -0.28 26.50
C VAL A 695 1.49 -0.46 25.15
N SER A 696 0.32 -1.11 25.13
CA SER A 696 -0.48 -1.30 23.91
C SER A 696 -0.82 0.05 23.26
N ILE A 697 -1.33 1.00 24.03
CA ILE A 697 -1.68 2.34 23.51
C ILE A 697 -0.44 3.07 22.98
N LEU A 698 0.68 3.04 23.69
CA LEU A 698 1.91 3.68 23.23
C LEU A 698 2.44 3.05 21.93
N CYS A 699 2.36 1.73 21.79
CA CYS A 699 2.76 1.04 20.57
C CYS A 699 1.83 1.35 19.38
N ILE A 700 0.51 1.48 19.62
CA ILE A 700 -0.46 1.91 18.61
C ILE A 700 -0.14 3.33 18.14
N LEU A 701 0.05 4.27 19.06
CA LEU A 701 0.40 5.66 18.73
C LEU A 701 1.74 5.77 17.97
N ASN A 702 2.73 4.95 18.34
CA ASN A 702 4.00 4.89 17.61
C ASN A 702 3.82 4.36 16.18
N SER A 703 2.92 3.40 15.96
CA SER A 703 2.60 2.84 14.64
C SER A 703 1.91 3.87 13.74
N VAL A 704 0.91 4.60 14.27
CA VAL A 704 0.17 5.64 13.52
C VAL A 704 1.07 6.81 13.11
N ARG A 705 2.15 7.07 13.84
CA ARG A 705 3.13 8.11 13.48
C ARG A 705 3.70 7.94 12.06
N ILE A 706 3.75 6.70 11.54
CA ILE A 706 4.22 6.41 10.19
C ILE A 706 3.33 7.09 9.14
N LEU A 707 2.04 7.17 9.37
CA LEU A 707 1.08 7.78 8.44
C LEU A 707 1.31 9.29 8.19
N ARG A 708 2.01 9.96 9.12
CA ARG A 708 2.29 11.41 9.10
C ARG A 708 3.72 11.74 8.65
N ARG A 709 4.52 10.74 8.35
CA ARG A 709 5.89 10.89 7.88
C ARG A 709 5.90 11.10 6.36
#